data_c3be56a177eb3d3ede1160489df13ba6
#
_entry.id   c3be56a177eb3d3ede1160489df13ba6
#
_cell.length_a   1.000
_cell.length_b   1.000
_cell.length_c   1.000
_cell.angle_alpha   90.00
_cell.angle_beta   90.00
_cell.angle_gamma   90.00
#
_symmetry.space_group_name_H-M   'P 1'
#
loop_
_entity.id
_entity.type
_entity.pdbx_description
1 polymer ?
#
loop_
_entity_poly.entity_id
_entity_poly.type
_entity_poly.pdbx_seq_one_letter_code
_entity_poly.pdbx_strand_id
1 'polypeptide(L)'
;MALRRYCAVLALALVVLAPRLSWSQAATAAGDFWPEPATLVSLGFEWRITGDDNRNASVAVSYRRKGDQAWKSGLPLLRLQREVVTGEVPSNGGGRYNKYVAPNMFAGSILNLEPDTEYECRFVLSDPDGVRGAKTKVVTVRTRKEPMPAAGGHVYHVYPFDYKGAKQEPAFVGLLAAYYMGSDESDHSRELPPRVQPGDTILVHAGVYKDSRFHYGGVDKGLPYYGTPFDGTYYLTQSGTPDKPIVIKGAGDGEVVFDGDGNDNLFNLMGGNYIYLEGITVRSTNVAFKLGIKYIAGSSGFTLKHSRVYDIGRVVEAGWSGSKDFYIADNVLIGRHEPRRLVGWNNPAVWGKDPNFPALITSEYAIKVYGQGHVIAHNYIANWHDGVDIDTYGDPDGTPNELRDRVPVSIDIYGNDIFNIADNCIETDGGAHNIRAFENRCFESAGGAFSAQPMFGGPVYFFRNLAYAGTTGGYMKLIDTPAGILIYQNTVIGVGGARFFGPASNQHLRNNLILTDGWTPTVLTMVTFTNYSSSDYNGVRPDPDAQYSFEWDSPEFGVAADYTSKPVVRKYKTLQEYSAATGQDKHSVLINYDSFAKVSAPNKADPQHLYLPEDFDFQLRPGSPAIDAGVELPTITDGFTGKAPDLGAYEFGKPVPHYGPRSQPPGAPGSEAPRSVRGPPEGG
;
A
#
# COMPACT_ATOMS: atom_id res chain seq x y z
N MET A 1 -39.04 59.49 32.74
CA MET A 1 -37.72 58.87 33.08
C MET A 1 -37.55 57.42 32.62
N ALA A 2 -38.36 56.95 31.66
CA ALA A 2 -38.34 55.53 31.18
C ALA A 2 -37.88 55.34 29.72
N LEU A 3 -37.57 56.42 29.01
CA LEU A 3 -37.21 56.29 27.57
C LEU A 3 -35.70 56.29 27.26
N ARG A 4 -34.85 56.46 28.27
CA ARG A 4 -33.35 56.48 28.03
C ARG A 4 -32.67 55.15 28.34
N ARG A 5 -33.38 54.13 28.84
CA ARG A 5 -32.77 52.81 29.14
C ARG A 5 -32.91 51.75 28.03
N TYR A 6 -33.73 52.01 27.01
CA TYR A 6 -33.92 51.04 25.91
C TYR A 6 -33.00 51.26 24.72
N CYS A 7 -32.41 52.45 24.55
CA CYS A 7 -31.45 52.68 23.45
C CYS A 7 -30.04 52.15 23.69
N ALA A 8 -29.64 51.90 24.94
CA ALA A 8 -28.34 51.37 25.27
C ALA A 8 -28.24 49.82 25.11
N VAL A 9 -29.39 49.12 25.18
CA VAL A 9 -29.43 47.65 25.05
C VAL A 9 -29.53 47.23 23.58
N LEU A 10 -30.09 48.05 22.70
CA LEU A 10 -30.13 47.76 21.26
C LEU A 10 -28.77 47.99 20.55
N ALA A 11 -27.93 48.88 21.07
CA ALA A 11 -26.59 49.11 20.50
C ALA A 11 -25.59 48.02 20.85
N LEU A 12 -25.78 47.26 21.95
CA LEU A 12 -24.94 46.14 22.33
C LEU A 12 -25.32 44.82 21.64
N ALA A 13 -26.58 44.68 21.18
CA ALA A 13 -27.05 43.49 20.48
C ALA A 13 -26.67 43.47 18.98
N LEU A 14 -26.37 44.64 18.40
CA LEU A 14 -25.98 44.75 16.99
C LEU A 14 -24.49 44.49 16.73
N VAL A 15 -23.64 44.42 17.76
CA VAL A 15 -22.22 44.12 17.62
C VAL A 15 -21.91 42.61 17.63
N VAL A 16 -22.87 41.76 18.03
CA VAL A 16 -22.68 40.32 18.15
C VAL A 16 -23.12 39.52 16.89
N LEU A 17 -23.77 40.20 15.92
CA LEU A 17 -24.30 39.56 14.70
C LEU A 17 -23.66 40.08 13.39
N ALA A 18 -22.50 40.69 13.47
CA ALA A 18 -21.71 40.86 12.24
C ALA A 18 -21.20 39.47 11.82
N PRO A 19 -21.58 38.92 10.64
CA PRO A 19 -20.91 37.75 10.12
C PRO A 19 -19.41 38.10 10.07
N ARG A 20 -18.59 37.28 10.69
CA ARG A 20 -17.16 37.33 10.44
C ARG A 20 -17.00 37.04 8.97
N LEU A 21 -16.96 38.06 8.13
CA LEU A 21 -16.42 37.98 6.80
C LEU A 21 -14.97 37.47 7.00
N SER A 22 -14.78 36.17 6.81
CA SER A 22 -13.43 35.62 6.69
C SER A 22 -12.83 36.25 5.43
N TRP A 23 -12.03 37.28 5.62
CA TRP A 23 -11.24 37.83 4.53
C TRP A 23 -10.36 36.69 4.04
N SER A 24 -10.42 36.40 2.74
CA SER A 24 -9.52 35.48 2.08
C SER A 24 -8.09 35.89 2.44
N GLN A 25 -7.34 34.97 2.98
CA GLN A 25 -5.96 35.21 3.38
C GLN A 25 -5.05 34.65 2.30
N ALA A 26 -4.64 35.48 1.32
CA ALA A 26 -3.76 35.07 0.24
C ALA A 26 -2.39 34.67 0.76
N ALA A 27 -1.77 35.48 1.63
CA ALA A 27 -0.45 35.18 2.18
C ALA A 27 -0.44 33.96 3.11
N THR A 28 0.59 33.13 3.00
CA THR A 28 0.81 31.94 3.83
C THR A 28 1.41 32.28 5.19
N ALA A 29 0.93 31.62 6.25
CA ALA A 29 1.64 31.56 7.53
C ALA A 29 2.11 30.13 7.81
N ALA A 30 3.43 29.97 8.02
CA ALA A 30 4.05 28.69 8.34
C ALA A 30 3.64 28.22 9.74
N GLY A 31 3.15 26.99 9.83
CA GLY A 31 2.77 26.30 11.05
C GLY A 31 3.76 25.20 11.45
N ASP A 32 3.21 24.14 12.05
CA ASP A 32 3.97 22.99 12.51
C ASP A 32 4.54 22.18 11.34
N PHE A 33 5.75 21.69 11.55
CA PHE A 33 6.48 20.84 10.59
C PHE A 33 7.04 19.61 11.32
N TRP A 34 6.88 18.44 10.73
CA TRP A 34 7.45 17.22 11.28
C TRP A 34 7.77 16.17 10.22
N PRO A 35 8.79 15.33 10.45
CA PRO A 35 9.00 14.11 9.69
C PRO A 35 8.04 13.02 10.18
N GLU A 36 7.58 12.19 9.27
CA GLU A 36 6.87 10.94 9.57
C GLU A 36 7.85 9.82 9.94
N PRO A 37 7.37 8.65 10.44
CA PRO A 37 8.22 7.49 10.63
C PRO A 37 8.95 7.12 9.34
N ALA A 38 10.27 6.96 9.43
CA ALA A 38 11.08 6.61 8.28
C ALA A 38 10.85 5.14 7.86
N THR A 39 10.81 4.88 6.57
CA THR A 39 10.90 3.53 6.02
C THR A 39 12.35 3.20 5.64
N LEU A 40 12.58 2.08 4.93
CA LEU A 40 13.93 1.71 4.52
C LEU A 40 14.47 2.62 3.43
N VAL A 41 13.61 3.08 2.51
CA VAL A 41 14.04 3.76 1.29
C VAL A 41 13.30 5.09 1.04
N SER A 42 12.49 5.53 2.00
CA SER A 42 11.71 6.76 1.87
C SER A 42 11.59 7.52 3.18
N LEU A 43 11.46 8.85 3.07
CA LEU A 43 11.21 9.75 4.19
C LEU A 43 9.98 10.60 3.86
N GLY A 44 8.97 10.59 4.74
CA GLY A 44 7.75 11.39 4.64
C GLY A 44 7.82 12.66 5.48
N PHE A 45 7.16 13.72 5.04
CA PHE A 45 7.14 15.01 5.71
C PHE A 45 5.79 15.68 5.57
N GLU A 46 5.42 16.44 6.60
CA GLU A 46 4.24 17.26 6.63
C GLU A 46 4.56 18.66 7.15
N TRP A 47 3.92 19.67 6.54
CA TRP A 47 4.03 21.05 6.95
C TRP A 47 2.69 21.76 6.96
N ARG A 48 2.10 21.95 8.13
CA ARG A 48 0.85 22.69 8.31
C ARG A 48 1.03 24.16 8.00
N ILE A 49 0.01 24.76 7.42
CA ILE A 49 -0.03 26.18 7.13
C ILE A 49 -1.39 26.78 7.44
N THR A 50 -1.47 28.09 7.47
CA THR A 50 -2.74 28.84 7.41
C THR A 50 -2.65 29.91 6.32
N GLY A 51 -3.79 30.29 5.73
CA GLY A 51 -3.81 31.16 4.55
C GLY A 51 -3.62 30.40 3.25
N ASP A 52 -3.06 31.06 2.25
CA ASP A 52 -2.91 30.58 0.88
C ASP A 52 -4.25 30.14 0.27
N ASP A 53 -5.27 30.97 0.43
CA ASP A 53 -6.61 30.65 -0.06
C ASP A 53 -6.69 30.65 -1.60
N ASN A 54 -5.73 31.30 -2.27
CA ASN A 54 -5.56 31.29 -3.72
C ASN A 54 -4.66 30.17 -4.25
N ARG A 55 -4.12 29.31 -3.36
CA ARG A 55 -3.37 28.08 -3.67
C ARG A 55 -2.15 28.31 -4.59
N ASN A 56 -1.41 29.40 -4.37
CA ASN A 56 -0.21 29.70 -5.16
C ASN A 56 1.11 29.50 -4.40
N ALA A 57 1.04 29.11 -3.12
CA ALA A 57 2.21 28.73 -2.33
C ALA A 57 2.77 27.35 -2.76
N SER A 58 4.06 27.15 -2.53
CA SER A 58 4.79 25.94 -2.85
C SER A 58 5.89 25.63 -1.84
N VAL A 59 6.29 24.36 -1.73
CA VAL A 59 7.43 23.93 -0.92
C VAL A 59 8.42 23.18 -1.80
N ALA A 60 9.58 23.79 -2.03
CA ALA A 60 10.70 23.15 -2.70
C ALA A 60 11.46 22.25 -1.70
N VAL A 61 11.86 21.07 -2.17
CA VAL A 61 12.58 20.07 -1.37
C VAL A 61 13.97 19.86 -1.92
N SER A 62 14.95 19.80 -1.05
CA SER A 62 16.30 19.34 -1.38
C SER A 62 16.86 18.48 -0.26
N TYR A 63 17.71 17.52 -0.60
CA TYR A 63 18.28 16.59 0.34
C TYR A 63 19.71 16.22 -0.02
N ARG A 64 20.45 15.69 0.96
CA ARG A 64 21.77 15.10 0.75
C ARG A 64 22.05 14.06 1.86
N ARG A 65 22.93 13.12 1.61
CA ARG A 65 23.50 12.34 2.71
C ARG A 65 24.23 13.28 3.65
N LYS A 66 24.12 13.03 4.94
CA LYS A 66 24.83 13.83 5.94
C LYS A 66 26.34 13.74 5.72
N GLY A 67 26.95 14.90 5.54
CA GLY A 67 28.37 15.04 5.21
C GLY A 67 28.67 15.30 3.73
N ASP A 68 27.73 15.05 2.82
CA ASP A 68 27.90 15.41 1.42
C ASP A 68 27.84 16.93 1.22
N GLN A 69 28.59 17.44 0.23
CA GLN A 69 28.58 18.87 -0.09
C GLN A 69 27.40 19.24 -0.99
N ALA A 70 27.06 18.39 -1.96
CA ALA A 70 26.05 18.66 -2.97
C ALA A 70 24.63 18.34 -2.48
N TRP A 71 23.71 19.26 -2.70
CA TRP A 71 22.28 19.04 -2.51
C TRP A 71 21.66 18.48 -3.80
N LYS A 72 20.81 17.46 -3.65
CA LYS A 72 19.95 16.95 -4.70
C LYS A 72 18.55 17.55 -4.55
N SER A 73 17.85 17.72 -5.67
CA SER A 73 16.44 18.11 -5.66
C SER A 73 15.56 16.90 -5.32
N GLY A 74 14.51 17.13 -4.53
CA GLY A 74 13.41 16.18 -4.34
C GLY A 74 12.14 16.67 -5.04
N LEU A 75 11.12 15.82 -5.14
CA LEU A 75 9.78 16.28 -5.55
C LEU A 75 9.30 17.37 -4.59
N PRO A 76 8.65 18.44 -5.10
CA PRO A 76 8.02 19.42 -4.22
C PRO A 76 6.94 18.74 -3.36
N LEU A 77 6.72 19.24 -2.15
CA LEU A 77 5.61 18.73 -1.35
C LEU A 77 4.28 19.07 -2.03
N LEU A 78 3.35 18.11 -2.01
CA LEU A 78 2.00 18.29 -2.53
C LEU A 78 1.22 19.27 -1.65
N ARG A 79 0.52 20.21 -2.29
CA ARG A 79 -0.36 21.15 -1.63
C ARG A 79 -1.73 20.52 -1.34
N LEU A 80 -2.10 20.40 -0.08
CA LEU A 80 -3.42 19.98 0.39
C LEU A 80 -4.18 21.22 0.87
N GLN A 81 -5.39 21.43 0.39
CA GLN A 81 -6.17 22.62 0.71
C GLN A 81 -7.63 22.27 1.01
N ARG A 82 -7.84 21.57 2.12
CA ARG A 82 -9.19 21.28 2.63
C ARG A 82 -10.03 20.47 1.64
N GLU A 83 -9.41 19.58 0.87
CA GLU A 83 -10.13 18.62 0.05
C GLU A 83 -11.11 17.84 0.93
N VAL A 84 -12.34 17.67 0.41
CA VAL A 84 -13.40 16.97 1.14
C VAL A 84 -13.46 15.53 0.65
N VAL A 85 -13.24 14.61 1.56
CA VAL A 85 -13.36 13.17 1.36
C VAL A 85 -14.66 12.71 1.98
N THR A 86 -15.55 12.10 1.19
CA THR A 86 -16.87 11.67 1.66
C THR A 86 -17.13 10.23 1.32
N GLY A 87 -17.55 9.44 2.28
CA GLY A 87 -17.99 8.07 2.08
C GLY A 87 -19.49 7.91 2.27
N GLU A 88 -20.09 7.00 1.53
CA GLU A 88 -21.45 6.57 1.81
C GLU A 88 -21.45 5.70 3.07
N VAL A 89 -22.39 5.97 3.99
CA VAL A 89 -22.61 5.11 5.15
C VAL A 89 -23.33 3.86 4.67
N PRO A 90 -22.73 2.66 4.71
CA PRO A 90 -23.46 1.46 4.34
C PRO A 90 -24.64 1.23 5.24
N SER A 91 -25.76 0.81 4.67
CA SER A 91 -26.99 0.49 5.38
C SER A 91 -26.86 -0.63 6.43
N ASN A 92 -25.72 -1.32 6.47
CA ASN A 92 -25.43 -2.42 7.41
C ASN A 92 -24.65 -2.01 8.67
N GLY A 93 -24.50 -0.71 8.92
CA GLY A 93 -23.91 -0.22 10.18
C GLY A 93 -22.38 -0.32 10.27
N GLY A 94 -21.70 -0.67 9.21
CA GLY A 94 -20.24 -0.51 9.11
C GLY A 94 -19.94 0.99 9.05
N GLY A 95 -19.33 1.53 10.12
CA GLY A 95 -19.10 2.97 10.24
C GLY A 95 -18.07 3.46 9.23
N ARG A 96 -18.53 3.89 8.07
CA ARG A 96 -17.73 4.73 7.19
C ARG A 96 -17.86 6.19 7.65
N TYR A 97 -16.79 6.95 7.47
CA TYR A 97 -16.75 8.38 7.80
C TYR A 97 -17.83 9.14 7.02
N ASN A 98 -18.46 10.10 7.70
CA ASN A 98 -19.49 10.93 7.07
C ASN A 98 -18.88 12.06 6.23
N LYS A 99 -17.77 12.60 6.67
CA LYS A 99 -17.05 13.68 5.99
C LYS A 99 -15.70 13.93 6.66
N TYR A 100 -14.64 13.81 5.90
CA TYR A 100 -13.31 14.23 6.30
C TYR A 100 -12.87 15.45 5.49
N VAL A 101 -12.22 16.41 6.11
CA VAL A 101 -11.65 17.58 5.44
C VAL A 101 -10.14 17.53 5.61
N ALA A 102 -9.43 17.36 4.50
CA ALA A 102 -7.98 17.36 4.52
C ALA A 102 -7.43 18.65 5.13
N PRO A 103 -6.37 18.58 5.93
CA PRO A 103 -5.79 19.76 6.55
C PRO A 103 -5.24 20.75 5.51
N ASN A 104 -5.14 22.02 5.89
CA ASN A 104 -4.45 23.02 5.08
C ASN A 104 -2.94 22.87 5.29
N MET A 105 -2.24 22.19 4.37
CA MET A 105 -0.86 21.79 4.57
C MET A 105 -0.14 21.46 3.26
N PHE A 106 1.14 21.16 3.40
CA PHE A 106 1.94 20.45 2.42
C PHE A 106 2.36 19.09 2.96
N ALA A 107 2.33 18.05 2.14
CA ALA A 107 2.85 16.74 2.47
C ALA A 107 3.60 16.14 1.28
N GLY A 108 4.60 15.30 1.55
CA GLY A 108 5.36 14.67 0.48
C GLY A 108 6.54 13.86 0.96
N SER A 109 7.15 13.14 0.03
CA SER A 109 8.21 12.18 0.31
C SER A 109 9.50 12.48 -0.45
N ILE A 110 10.63 12.10 0.15
CA ILE A 110 11.90 11.89 -0.55
C ILE A 110 12.02 10.38 -0.74
N LEU A 111 12.18 9.94 -1.98
CA LEU A 111 12.08 8.55 -2.42
C LEU A 111 13.43 7.99 -2.86
N ASN A 112 13.53 6.67 -3.03
CA ASN A 112 14.70 5.97 -3.56
C ASN A 112 15.99 6.28 -2.79
N LEU A 113 15.88 6.32 -1.47
CA LEU A 113 17.00 6.51 -0.55
C LEU A 113 17.67 5.18 -0.20
N GLU A 114 18.84 5.25 0.41
CA GLU A 114 19.53 4.07 0.91
C GLU A 114 19.10 3.75 2.35
N PRO A 115 18.95 2.47 2.70
CA PRO A 115 18.66 2.06 4.08
C PRO A 115 19.76 2.48 5.05
N ASP A 116 19.41 2.61 6.33
CA ASP A 116 20.31 2.93 7.44
C ASP A 116 21.22 4.15 7.21
N THR A 117 20.74 5.15 6.48
CA THR A 117 21.52 6.31 6.05
C THR A 117 20.94 7.60 6.60
N GLU A 118 21.78 8.47 7.16
CA GLU A 118 21.37 9.81 7.59
C GLU A 118 21.31 10.79 6.42
N TYR A 119 20.19 11.47 6.29
CA TYR A 119 19.97 12.53 5.31
C TYR A 119 19.68 13.87 5.99
N GLU A 120 20.27 14.92 5.46
CA GLU A 120 19.86 16.29 5.74
C GLU A 120 18.82 16.68 4.67
N CYS A 121 17.63 17.08 5.12
CA CYS A 121 16.50 17.44 4.27
C CYS A 121 16.15 18.91 4.49
N ARG A 122 16.03 19.68 3.39
CA ARG A 122 15.74 21.12 3.42
C ARG A 122 14.48 21.42 2.64
N PHE A 123 13.59 22.16 3.26
CA PHE A 123 12.29 22.57 2.75
C PHE A 123 12.21 24.09 2.72
N VAL A 124 11.82 24.66 1.56
CA VAL A 124 11.69 26.09 1.37
C VAL A 124 10.27 26.43 0.96
N LEU A 125 9.52 27.04 1.87
CA LEU A 125 8.16 27.52 1.65
C LEU A 125 8.22 28.88 0.94
N SER A 126 7.56 28.98 -0.20
CA SER A 126 7.45 30.17 -1.03
C SER A 126 5.98 30.48 -1.32
N ASP A 127 5.63 31.76 -1.31
CA ASP A 127 4.31 32.28 -1.63
C ASP A 127 4.48 33.67 -2.25
N PRO A 128 3.94 33.92 -3.47
CA PRO A 128 3.98 35.24 -4.09
C PRO A 128 3.36 36.36 -3.26
N ASP A 129 2.34 36.03 -2.46
CA ASP A 129 1.63 36.95 -1.57
C ASP A 129 2.36 37.15 -0.21
N GLY A 130 3.45 36.41 -0.02
CA GLY A 130 4.31 36.49 1.14
C GLY A 130 4.14 35.33 2.15
N VAL A 131 5.23 35.06 2.86
CA VAL A 131 5.27 34.03 3.92
C VAL A 131 5.54 34.68 5.26
N ARG A 132 4.68 34.42 6.24
CA ARG A 132 4.89 34.75 7.65
C ARG A 132 5.41 33.53 8.41
N GLY A 133 6.35 33.76 9.34
CA GLY A 133 7.01 32.69 10.09
C GLY A 133 8.22 32.12 9.38
N ALA A 134 8.58 30.86 9.72
CA ALA A 134 9.79 30.23 9.21
C ALA A 134 9.61 29.78 7.75
N LYS A 135 10.35 30.42 6.83
CA LYS A 135 10.32 30.06 5.40
C LYS A 135 11.11 28.79 5.08
N THR A 136 12.03 28.39 5.95
CA THR A 136 12.92 27.26 5.70
C THR A 136 12.93 26.34 6.89
N LYS A 137 12.87 25.04 6.64
CA LYS A 137 13.09 23.97 7.60
C LYS A 137 14.25 23.11 7.12
N VAL A 138 15.13 22.74 8.06
CA VAL A 138 16.21 21.76 7.83
C VAL A 138 16.15 20.75 8.94
N VAL A 139 16.06 19.47 8.58
CA VAL A 139 16.03 18.38 9.53
C VAL A 139 16.98 17.28 9.09
N THR A 140 17.53 16.55 10.07
CA THR A 140 18.30 15.34 9.82
C THR A 140 17.44 14.14 10.20
N VAL A 141 17.25 13.22 9.27
CA VAL A 141 16.46 11.99 9.46
C VAL A 141 17.26 10.82 8.95
N ARG A 142 17.20 9.68 9.65
CA ARG A 142 17.82 8.43 9.22
C ARG A 142 16.74 7.52 8.65
N THR A 143 16.98 6.93 7.48
CA THR A 143 16.18 5.82 6.96
C THR A 143 16.35 4.60 7.85
N ARG A 144 15.29 3.79 7.97
CA ARG A 144 15.32 2.60 8.82
C ARG A 144 16.26 1.54 8.22
N LYS A 145 16.96 0.81 9.07
CA LYS A 145 17.71 -0.39 8.64
C LYS A 145 16.77 -1.56 8.43
N GLU A 146 17.16 -2.49 7.56
CA GLU A 146 16.45 -3.77 7.44
C GLU A 146 16.55 -4.54 8.77
N PRO A 147 15.43 -5.08 9.30
CA PRO A 147 15.45 -5.86 10.53
C PRO A 147 16.31 -7.11 10.40
N MET A 148 17.12 -7.38 11.41
CA MET A 148 18.04 -8.53 11.46
C MET A 148 18.06 -9.14 12.85
N PRO A 149 18.32 -10.46 12.98
CA PRO A 149 18.60 -11.08 14.26
C PRO A 149 19.76 -10.41 15.00
N ALA A 150 19.64 -10.23 16.31
CA ALA A 150 20.72 -9.71 17.14
C ALA A 150 21.76 -10.79 17.44
N ALA A 151 23.01 -10.37 17.65
CA ALA A 151 24.05 -11.26 18.12
C ALA A 151 24.04 -11.37 19.66
N GLY A 152 24.42 -12.52 20.22
CA GLY A 152 24.70 -12.72 21.64
C GLY A 152 23.52 -13.02 22.54
N GLY A 153 22.32 -13.25 22.00
CA GLY A 153 21.20 -13.81 22.74
C GLY A 153 21.30 -15.32 22.97
N HIS A 154 20.40 -15.87 23.81
CA HIS A 154 20.30 -17.32 23.97
C HIS A 154 19.75 -17.96 22.68
N VAL A 155 20.15 -19.21 22.46
CA VAL A 155 19.66 -20.01 21.35
C VAL A 155 18.94 -21.22 21.91
N TYR A 156 17.66 -21.41 21.53
CA TYR A 156 16.82 -22.52 21.95
C TYR A 156 16.50 -23.37 20.73
N HIS A 157 16.65 -24.70 20.84
CA HIS A 157 16.36 -25.63 19.76
C HIS A 157 15.00 -26.26 19.94
N VAL A 158 14.15 -26.18 18.94
CA VAL A 158 12.78 -26.69 18.97
C VAL A 158 12.63 -27.83 17.96
N TYR A 159 12.13 -28.96 18.42
CA TYR A 159 11.89 -30.17 17.64
C TYR A 159 10.41 -30.52 17.57
N PRO A 160 9.93 -31.15 16.49
CA PRO A 160 8.54 -31.63 16.41
C PRO A 160 8.30 -32.79 17.38
N PHE A 161 7.02 -33.05 17.72
CA PHE A 161 6.62 -34.05 18.71
C PHE A 161 7.07 -35.48 18.38
N ASP A 162 7.21 -35.83 17.12
CA ASP A 162 7.59 -37.13 16.63
C ASP A 162 9.10 -37.30 16.36
N TYR A 163 9.91 -36.32 16.65
CA TYR A 163 11.36 -36.32 16.40
C TYR A 163 12.05 -37.43 17.22
N LYS A 164 12.83 -38.27 16.52
CA LYS A 164 13.55 -39.43 17.14
C LYS A 164 15.07 -39.30 17.10
N GLY A 165 15.59 -38.23 16.49
CA GLY A 165 17.04 -38.01 16.38
C GLY A 165 17.67 -37.47 17.67
N ALA A 166 19.00 -37.26 17.61
CA ALA A 166 19.73 -36.56 18.65
C ALA A 166 19.35 -35.07 18.64
N LYS A 167 19.12 -34.52 19.84
CA LYS A 167 18.75 -33.10 19.99
C LYS A 167 19.96 -32.29 20.44
N GLN A 168 20.04 -31.06 19.94
CA GLN A 168 21.02 -30.07 20.39
C GLN A 168 20.43 -29.28 21.56
N GLU A 169 21.16 -29.20 22.66
CA GLU A 169 20.69 -28.49 23.87
C GLU A 169 20.99 -26.98 23.83
N PRO A 170 20.16 -26.15 24.47
CA PRO A 170 18.91 -26.51 25.17
C PRO A 170 17.79 -26.85 24.19
N ALA A 171 17.19 -28.05 24.36
CA ALA A 171 16.23 -28.65 23.43
C ALA A 171 14.82 -28.67 24.02
N PHE A 172 13.84 -28.34 23.17
CA PHE A 172 12.42 -28.32 23.52
C PHE A 172 11.60 -29.06 22.47
N VAL A 173 10.47 -29.61 22.90
CA VAL A 173 9.47 -30.22 22.02
C VAL A 173 8.30 -29.25 21.87
N GLY A 174 8.08 -28.76 20.64
CA GLY A 174 7.08 -27.74 20.36
C GLY A 174 7.54 -26.31 20.71
N LEU A 175 6.94 -25.34 20.00
CA LEU A 175 7.35 -23.94 20.09
C LEU A 175 7.08 -23.32 21.47
N LEU A 176 5.91 -23.61 22.05
CA LEU A 176 5.49 -22.98 23.31
C LEU A 176 6.36 -23.39 24.48
N ALA A 177 6.91 -24.62 24.48
CA ALA A 177 7.84 -25.07 25.51
C ALA A 177 9.17 -24.30 25.52
N ALA A 178 9.65 -23.89 24.36
CA ALA A 178 10.83 -23.01 24.27
C ALA A 178 10.49 -21.57 24.62
N TYR A 179 9.32 -21.10 24.25
CA TYR A 179 8.92 -19.71 24.41
C TYR A 179 8.59 -19.34 25.86
N TYR A 180 7.89 -20.23 26.59
CA TYR A 180 7.45 -20.03 27.98
C TYR A 180 8.23 -20.90 28.98
N MET A 181 8.16 -20.57 30.27
CA MET A 181 8.87 -21.30 31.34
C MET A 181 8.18 -22.59 31.77
N GLY A 182 7.08 -22.97 31.16
CA GLY A 182 6.35 -24.19 31.49
C GLY A 182 6.98 -25.46 30.98
N SER A 183 6.39 -26.57 31.37
CA SER A 183 6.72 -27.86 30.79
C SER A 183 6.08 -27.99 29.41
N ASP A 184 6.73 -28.74 28.57
CA ASP A 184 6.45 -29.01 27.17
C ASP A 184 5.04 -29.59 26.85
N GLU A 185 4.32 -30.07 27.83
CA GLU A 185 3.03 -30.73 27.63
C GLU A 185 1.85 -30.05 28.34
N SER A 186 2.05 -28.87 28.88
CA SER A 186 1.01 -28.17 29.64
C SER A 186 0.15 -27.25 28.74
N ASP A 187 -1.17 -27.43 28.79
CA ASP A 187 -2.14 -26.50 28.20
C ASP A 187 -2.05 -25.09 28.81
N HIS A 188 -1.42 -24.96 29.97
CA HIS A 188 -1.21 -23.71 30.70
C HIS A 188 0.16 -23.07 30.44
N SER A 189 0.96 -23.57 29.48
CA SER A 189 2.30 -23.02 29.22
C SER A 189 2.30 -21.53 28.96
N ARG A 190 1.28 -21.00 28.30
CA ARG A 190 1.11 -19.56 28.00
C ARG A 190 0.69 -18.72 29.22
N GLU A 191 0.28 -19.31 30.32
CA GLU A 191 -0.01 -18.63 31.58
C GLU A 191 1.26 -18.35 32.37
N LEU A 192 2.38 -18.95 31.97
CA LEU A 192 3.67 -18.83 32.61
C LEU A 192 4.49 -17.70 31.99
N PRO A 193 5.42 -17.10 32.74
CA PRO A 193 6.27 -16.05 32.19
C PRO A 193 7.03 -16.52 30.93
N PRO A 194 7.22 -15.67 29.94
CA PRO A 194 8.07 -15.99 28.80
C PRO A 194 9.51 -16.31 29.23
N ARG A 195 10.07 -17.39 28.68
CA ARG A 195 11.48 -17.73 28.81
C ARG A 195 12.34 -16.82 27.96
N VAL A 196 11.88 -16.57 26.71
CA VAL A 196 12.61 -15.77 25.76
C VAL A 196 12.71 -14.31 26.19
N GLN A 197 13.87 -13.73 25.91
CA GLN A 197 14.20 -12.34 26.21
C GLN A 197 14.57 -11.59 24.91
N PRO A 198 14.56 -10.25 24.91
CA PRO A 198 15.00 -9.48 23.75
C PRO A 198 16.38 -9.88 23.25
N GLY A 199 16.46 -10.30 21.99
CA GLY A 199 17.68 -10.78 21.34
C GLY A 199 17.85 -12.30 21.28
N ASP A 200 16.98 -13.07 21.94
CA ASP A 200 17.02 -14.52 21.91
C ASP A 200 16.54 -15.08 20.56
N THR A 201 17.03 -16.24 20.20
CA THR A 201 16.70 -16.96 18.96
C THR A 201 16.15 -18.34 19.27
N ILE A 202 14.99 -18.67 18.75
CA ILE A 202 14.44 -20.02 18.67
C ILE A 202 14.76 -20.58 17.28
N LEU A 203 15.59 -21.62 17.22
CA LEU A 203 15.87 -22.41 16.00
C LEU A 203 14.90 -23.57 15.91
N VAL A 204 14.04 -23.53 14.92
CA VAL A 204 13.02 -24.55 14.70
C VAL A 204 13.56 -25.57 13.70
N HIS A 205 13.71 -26.81 14.13
CA HIS A 205 14.22 -27.90 13.30
C HIS A 205 13.16 -28.45 12.35
N ALA A 206 13.61 -29.07 11.26
CA ALA A 206 12.74 -29.58 10.21
C ALA A 206 11.65 -30.52 10.76
N GLY A 207 10.43 -30.39 10.26
CA GLY A 207 9.28 -31.21 10.59
C GLY A 207 7.96 -30.46 10.62
N VAL A 208 6.89 -31.17 10.96
CA VAL A 208 5.55 -30.61 11.03
C VAL A 208 5.18 -30.33 12.49
N TYR A 209 4.87 -29.09 12.75
CA TYR A 209 4.41 -28.60 14.04
C TYR A 209 2.89 -28.40 13.98
N LYS A 210 2.17 -29.32 14.61
CA LYS A 210 0.72 -29.36 14.66
C LYS A 210 0.28 -29.49 16.10
N ASP A 211 -0.20 -28.39 16.66
CA ASP A 211 -0.63 -28.34 18.05
C ASP A 211 -2.14 -28.10 18.14
N SER A 212 -2.89 -29.16 18.32
CA SER A 212 -4.36 -29.13 18.38
C SER A 212 -4.92 -28.71 19.75
N ARG A 213 -4.07 -28.58 20.78
CA ARG A 213 -4.50 -28.28 22.15
C ARG A 213 -5.13 -26.90 22.31
N PHE A 214 -4.81 -25.98 21.40
CA PHE A 214 -5.25 -24.60 21.46
C PHE A 214 -6.23 -24.21 20.33
N HIS A 215 -6.98 -25.19 19.83
CA HIS A 215 -8.08 -24.91 18.91
C HIS A 215 -9.27 -24.32 19.68
N TYR A 216 -9.24 -23.03 19.91
CA TYR A 216 -10.36 -22.29 20.44
C TYR A 216 -11.22 -21.76 19.29
N GLY A 217 -12.09 -22.52 18.78
CA GLY A 217 -13.01 -22.08 17.76
C GLY A 217 -14.02 -23.17 17.49
N GLY A 218 -15.24 -22.92 17.82
CA GLY A 218 -16.34 -23.85 17.53
C GLY A 218 -16.85 -23.74 16.10
N VAL A 219 -16.05 -23.23 15.15
CA VAL A 219 -16.48 -23.03 13.76
C VAL A 219 -16.85 -24.35 13.09
N ASP A 220 -16.11 -25.42 13.37
CA ASP A 220 -16.36 -26.79 12.93
C ASP A 220 -17.58 -27.46 13.60
N LYS A 221 -18.14 -26.84 14.63
CA LYS A 221 -19.32 -27.33 15.34
C LYS A 221 -20.59 -26.52 15.11
N GLY A 222 -20.56 -25.57 14.15
CA GLY A 222 -21.71 -24.72 13.84
C GLY A 222 -22.12 -23.80 14.99
N LEU A 223 -21.24 -23.58 15.96
CA LEU A 223 -21.44 -22.59 17.01
C LEU A 223 -21.01 -21.21 16.51
N PRO A 224 -21.71 -20.14 16.92
CA PRO A 224 -21.23 -18.80 16.66
C PRO A 224 -19.81 -18.65 17.22
N TYR A 225 -18.95 -17.93 16.48
CA TYR A 225 -17.60 -17.64 16.94
C TYR A 225 -17.64 -16.80 18.22
N TYR A 226 -17.27 -17.42 19.31
CA TYR A 226 -17.09 -16.75 20.62
C TYR A 226 -15.62 -16.74 21.05
N GLY A 227 -14.69 -16.79 20.07
CA GLY A 227 -13.28 -16.70 20.37
C GLY A 227 -12.94 -15.39 21.05
N THR A 228 -11.99 -15.42 21.97
CA THR A 228 -11.47 -14.17 22.53
C THR A 228 -10.54 -13.50 21.52
N PRO A 229 -10.34 -12.18 21.59
CA PRO A 229 -9.36 -11.49 20.74
C PRO A 229 -7.95 -12.07 20.80
N PHE A 230 -7.63 -12.78 21.89
CA PHE A 230 -6.33 -13.35 22.19
C PHE A 230 -6.24 -14.84 21.91
N ASP A 231 -7.19 -15.42 21.20
CA ASP A 231 -7.14 -16.81 20.77
C ASP A 231 -6.10 -17.02 19.67
N GLY A 232 -5.49 -18.18 19.68
CA GLY A 232 -4.52 -18.62 18.68
C GLY A 232 -3.69 -19.79 19.18
N THR A 233 -3.27 -20.68 18.30
CA THR A 233 -2.44 -21.83 18.67
C THR A 233 -1.13 -21.36 19.32
N TYR A 234 -0.47 -20.37 18.72
CA TYR A 234 0.76 -19.79 19.25
C TYR A 234 0.50 -18.32 19.65
N TYR A 235 0.05 -18.11 20.88
CA TYR A 235 -0.10 -16.78 21.43
C TYR A 235 1.21 -16.33 22.09
N LEU A 236 1.91 -15.39 21.46
CA LEU A 236 3.27 -14.95 21.82
C LEU A 236 3.25 -13.52 22.35
N THR A 237 3.50 -13.34 23.65
CA THR A 237 3.26 -12.08 24.35
C THR A 237 4.53 -11.28 24.70
N GLN A 238 5.72 -11.90 24.61
CA GLN A 238 6.97 -11.21 24.93
C GLN A 238 7.35 -10.25 23.83
N SER A 239 7.87 -9.09 24.19
CA SER A 239 8.39 -8.10 23.27
C SER A 239 9.90 -8.14 23.17
N GLY A 240 10.42 -8.07 21.96
CA GLY A 240 11.79 -7.67 21.68
C GLY A 240 11.95 -6.14 21.63
N THR A 241 13.02 -5.68 21.00
CA THR A 241 13.27 -4.25 20.71
C THR A 241 13.75 -4.12 19.27
N PRO A 242 13.79 -2.89 18.69
CA PRO A 242 14.28 -2.70 17.32
C PRO A 242 15.66 -3.31 17.05
N ASP A 243 16.58 -3.23 18.01
CA ASP A 243 17.94 -3.77 17.90
C ASP A 243 18.09 -5.19 18.44
N LYS A 244 17.11 -5.69 19.17
CA LYS A 244 17.09 -7.02 19.80
C LYS A 244 15.72 -7.66 19.64
N PRO A 245 15.32 -8.03 18.42
CA PRO A 245 14.06 -8.74 18.21
C PRO A 245 14.11 -10.13 18.86
N ILE A 246 12.95 -10.70 19.18
CA ILE A 246 12.82 -12.12 19.48
C ILE A 246 12.71 -12.84 18.15
N VAL A 247 13.60 -13.79 17.89
CA VAL A 247 13.75 -14.47 16.61
C VAL A 247 13.20 -15.88 16.67
N ILE A 248 12.35 -16.25 15.73
CA ILE A 248 11.87 -17.62 15.49
C ILE A 248 12.20 -17.93 14.03
N LYS A 249 13.12 -18.86 13.78
CA LYS A 249 13.54 -19.16 12.41
C LYS A 249 13.87 -20.63 12.20
N GLY A 250 13.76 -21.09 10.96
CA GLY A 250 14.19 -22.42 10.56
C GLY A 250 15.67 -22.67 10.88
N ALA A 251 16.00 -23.84 11.40
CA ALA A 251 17.35 -24.23 11.75
C ALA A 251 18.25 -24.52 10.52
N GLY A 252 17.64 -24.70 9.35
CA GLY A 252 18.35 -24.94 8.10
C GLY A 252 18.62 -26.41 7.77
N ASP A 253 18.04 -27.29 8.50
CA ASP A 253 18.16 -28.75 8.34
C ASP A 253 16.99 -29.40 7.56
N GLY A 254 16.07 -28.58 7.04
CA GLY A 254 14.94 -28.96 6.21
C GLY A 254 13.74 -28.03 6.36
N GLU A 255 12.60 -28.42 5.79
CA GLU A 255 11.39 -27.61 5.84
C GLU A 255 10.75 -27.64 7.24
N VAL A 256 10.42 -26.46 7.73
CA VAL A 256 9.72 -26.21 9.00
C VAL A 256 8.27 -25.87 8.68
N VAL A 257 7.32 -26.71 9.03
CA VAL A 257 5.90 -26.53 8.71
C VAL A 257 5.08 -26.32 9.98
N PHE A 258 4.50 -25.14 10.13
CA PHE A 258 3.44 -24.90 11.11
C PHE A 258 2.08 -25.15 10.45
N ASP A 259 1.40 -26.18 10.89
CA ASP A 259 0.11 -26.65 10.34
C ASP A 259 -1.03 -26.34 11.33
N GLY A 260 -1.97 -25.48 10.91
CA GLY A 260 -3.08 -25.08 11.75
C GLY A 260 -4.19 -26.11 11.89
N ASP A 261 -4.18 -27.19 11.09
CA ASP A 261 -5.22 -28.23 11.12
C ASP A 261 -6.66 -27.68 10.96
N GLY A 262 -6.82 -26.59 10.20
CA GLY A 262 -8.11 -25.95 10.00
C GLY A 262 -8.54 -25.02 11.13
N ASN A 263 -7.64 -24.61 12.03
CA ASN A 263 -7.96 -23.66 13.09
C ASN A 263 -8.26 -22.25 12.53
N ASP A 264 -8.77 -21.36 13.38
CA ASP A 264 -9.09 -20.00 13.00
C ASP A 264 -7.88 -19.06 13.03
N ASN A 265 -7.03 -19.14 14.06
CA ASN A 265 -5.83 -18.32 14.21
C ASN A 265 -4.63 -19.18 14.60
N LEU A 266 -3.54 -19.10 13.85
CA LEU A 266 -2.35 -19.87 14.16
C LEU A 266 -1.39 -19.10 15.07
N PHE A 267 -0.83 -17.99 14.61
CA PHE A 267 0.00 -17.10 15.41
C PHE A 267 -0.80 -15.87 15.82
N ASN A 268 -0.96 -15.67 17.12
CA ASN A 268 -1.48 -14.43 17.67
C ASN A 268 -0.33 -13.69 18.39
N LEU A 269 -0.02 -12.52 17.89
CA LEU A 269 1.11 -11.71 18.33
C LEU A 269 0.65 -10.37 18.93
N MET A 270 -0.65 -10.23 19.18
CA MET A 270 -1.18 -9.01 19.78
C MET A 270 -0.61 -8.80 21.19
N GLY A 271 0.01 -7.66 21.42
CA GLY A 271 0.72 -7.31 22.65
C GLY A 271 2.22 -7.66 22.64
N GLY A 272 2.69 -8.52 21.72
CA GLY A 272 4.11 -8.76 21.49
C GLY A 272 4.67 -7.82 20.42
N ASN A 273 5.81 -7.20 20.66
CA ASN A 273 6.45 -6.30 19.70
C ASN A 273 7.83 -6.85 19.29
N TYR A 274 8.27 -6.47 18.09
CA TYR A 274 9.59 -6.84 17.55
C TYR A 274 9.85 -8.33 17.57
N ILE A 275 8.89 -9.08 17.01
CA ILE A 275 8.97 -10.52 16.77
C ILE A 275 9.36 -10.74 15.32
N TYR A 276 10.40 -11.53 15.11
CA TYR A 276 11.02 -11.79 13.82
C TYR A 276 10.87 -13.27 13.46
N LEU A 277 10.16 -13.55 12.37
CA LEU A 277 9.97 -14.89 11.83
C LEU A 277 10.65 -15.01 10.47
N GLU A 278 11.39 -16.11 10.25
CA GLU A 278 12.12 -16.35 9.00
C GLU A 278 12.22 -17.82 8.65
N GLY A 279 12.05 -18.13 7.36
CA GLY A 279 12.32 -19.45 6.81
C GLY A 279 11.37 -20.53 7.31
N ILE A 280 10.10 -20.21 7.48
CA ILE A 280 9.04 -21.12 7.91
C ILE A 280 7.96 -21.30 6.83
N THR A 281 7.32 -22.44 6.83
CA THR A 281 6.10 -22.70 6.07
C THR A 281 4.89 -22.67 7.01
N VAL A 282 3.82 -21.97 6.62
CA VAL A 282 2.55 -21.91 7.34
C VAL A 282 1.42 -22.37 6.43
N ARG A 283 0.54 -23.24 6.94
CA ARG A 283 -0.59 -23.78 6.18
C ARG A 283 -1.81 -24.12 7.03
N SER A 284 -2.93 -24.36 6.35
CA SER A 284 -4.16 -24.95 6.89
C SER A 284 -4.70 -24.19 8.10
N THR A 285 -4.82 -22.88 8.00
CA THR A 285 -5.46 -22.00 9.00
C THR A 285 -6.28 -20.91 8.32
N ASN A 286 -7.18 -20.27 9.03
CA ASN A 286 -7.89 -19.12 8.50
C ASN A 286 -7.02 -17.85 8.56
N VAL A 287 -6.40 -17.55 9.70
CA VAL A 287 -5.47 -16.42 9.87
C VAL A 287 -4.10 -16.95 10.28
N ALA A 288 -3.08 -16.70 9.46
CA ALA A 288 -1.72 -17.14 9.78
C ALA A 288 -1.09 -16.30 10.88
N PHE A 289 -1.15 -14.96 10.76
CA PHE A 289 -0.55 -14.00 11.71
C PHE A 289 -1.57 -12.92 12.08
N LYS A 290 -2.11 -13.01 13.30
CA LYS A 290 -3.00 -12.04 13.90
C LYS A 290 -2.18 -11.02 14.69
N LEU A 291 -2.05 -9.82 14.15
CA LEU A 291 -1.17 -8.75 14.66
C LEU A 291 -1.92 -7.58 15.26
N GLY A 292 -3.23 -7.52 15.10
CA GLY A 292 -4.00 -6.44 15.68
C GLY A 292 -5.48 -6.49 15.37
N ILE A 293 -6.28 -6.05 16.33
CA ILE A 293 -7.72 -5.86 16.19
C ILE A 293 -8.05 -4.42 16.55
N LYS A 294 -8.86 -3.79 15.71
CA LYS A 294 -9.36 -2.42 15.91
C LYS A 294 -9.89 -2.21 17.33
N TYR A 295 -9.47 -1.15 17.99
CA TYR A 295 -9.87 -0.74 19.36
C TYR A 295 -9.44 -1.68 20.50
N ILE A 296 -8.75 -2.78 20.24
CA ILE A 296 -8.40 -3.74 21.30
C ILE A 296 -6.91 -3.71 21.59
N ALA A 297 -6.11 -4.27 20.69
CA ALA A 297 -4.67 -4.38 20.84
C ALA A 297 -4.01 -4.73 19.50
N GLY A 298 -2.69 -4.61 19.47
CA GLY A 298 -1.90 -5.01 18.33
C GLY A 298 -0.42 -5.08 18.65
N SER A 299 0.40 -5.19 17.63
CA SER A 299 1.85 -5.28 17.72
C SER A 299 2.54 -4.23 16.86
N SER A 300 3.83 -4.05 17.10
CA SER A 300 4.74 -3.22 16.30
C SER A 300 6.04 -3.95 16.01
N GLY A 301 6.73 -3.57 14.93
CA GLY A 301 8.02 -4.15 14.59
C GLY A 301 7.99 -5.62 14.16
N PHE A 302 6.83 -6.13 13.75
CA PHE A 302 6.73 -7.50 13.22
C PHE A 302 7.56 -7.67 11.95
N THR A 303 8.31 -8.76 11.88
CA THR A 303 9.08 -9.13 10.68
C THR A 303 8.71 -10.53 10.23
N LEU A 304 8.39 -10.68 8.93
CA LEU A 304 8.21 -11.96 8.26
C LEU A 304 9.07 -11.99 7.01
N LYS A 305 10.04 -12.91 6.95
CA LYS A 305 10.98 -13.01 5.83
C LYS A 305 11.12 -14.45 5.34
N HIS A 306 11.41 -14.59 4.03
CA HIS A 306 11.80 -15.85 3.41
C HIS A 306 10.91 -17.04 3.80
N SER A 307 9.62 -16.77 3.97
CA SER A 307 8.65 -17.75 4.44
C SER A 307 7.65 -18.09 3.34
N ARG A 308 7.05 -19.28 3.44
CA ARG A 308 6.04 -19.74 2.52
C ARG A 308 4.71 -19.90 3.26
N VAL A 309 3.64 -19.34 2.69
CA VAL A 309 2.30 -19.42 3.29
C VAL A 309 1.33 -19.84 2.22
N TYR A 310 0.57 -20.93 2.47
CA TYR A 310 -0.43 -21.44 1.52
C TYR A 310 -1.58 -22.14 2.25
N ASP A 311 -2.70 -22.36 1.56
CA ASP A 311 -3.93 -22.91 2.13
C ASP A 311 -4.42 -22.10 3.35
N ILE A 312 -4.49 -20.79 3.17
CA ILE A 312 -4.75 -19.79 4.21
C ILE A 312 -5.91 -18.90 3.78
N GLY A 313 -6.74 -18.47 4.73
CA GLY A 313 -7.77 -17.46 4.50
C GLY A 313 -7.22 -16.04 4.46
N ARG A 314 -6.30 -15.70 5.39
CA ARG A 314 -5.61 -14.40 5.52
C ARG A 314 -4.21 -14.62 6.03
N VAL A 315 -3.19 -14.00 5.43
CA VAL A 315 -1.81 -14.19 5.95
C VAL A 315 -1.56 -13.25 7.11
N VAL A 316 -1.68 -11.95 6.89
CA VAL A 316 -1.49 -10.92 7.92
C VAL A 316 -2.78 -10.14 8.15
N GLU A 317 -3.25 -10.12 9.39
CA GLU A 317 -4.38 -9.32 9.85
C GLU A 317 -3.91 -8.36 10.95
N ALA A 318 -3.85 -7.07 10.64
CA ALA A 318 -3.31 -6.05 11.55
C ALA A 318 -4.14 -4.76 11.54
N GLY A 319 -5.35 -4.82 12.04
CA GLY A 319 -6.29 -3.71 12.05
C GLY A 319 -6.13 -2.71 13.20
N TRP A 320 -5.10 -2.81 14.04
CA TRP A 320 -4.91 -1.87 15.16
C TRP A 320 -4.18 -0.61 14.73
N SER A 321 -4.75 0.54 15.01
CA SER A 321 -4.21 1.85 14.61
C SER A 321 -2.86 2.21 15.26
N GLY A 322 -2.53 1.61 16.38
CA GLY A 322 -1.23 1.80 17.04
C GLY A 322 -0.08 0.96 16.46
N SER A 323 -0.33 0.11 15.47
CA SER A 323 0.70 -0.71 14.84
C SER A 323 1.73 0.13 14.09
N LYS A 324 3.01 -0.26 14.18
CA LYS A 324 4.13 0.47 13.55
C LYS A 324 5.21 -0.48 13.05
N ASP A 325 5.93 -0.05 12.02
CA ASP A 325 7.23 -0.58 11.62
C ASP A 325 7.27 -2.06 11.23
N PHE A 326 6.21 -2.60 10.65
CA PHE A 326 6.26 -3.96 10.10
C PHE A 326 7.23 -4.05 8.93
N TYR A 327 7.85 -5.22 8.78
CA TYR A 327 8.67 -5.58 7.64
C TYR A 327 8.27 -6.97 7.14
N ILE A 328 7.58 -7.02 6.00
CA ILE A 328 7.07 -8.25 5.39
C ILE A 328 7.71 -8.37 4.02
N ALA A 329 8.73 -9.21 3.91
CA ALA A 329 9.55 -9.23 2.69
C ALA A 329 10.04 -10.63 2.30
N ASP A 330 10.25 -10.80 0.99
CA ASP A 330 10.84 -12.01 0.42
C ASP A 330 10.03 -13.30 0.69
N ASN A 331 8.71 -13.18 0.81
CA ASN A 331 7.81 -14.30 1.10
C ASN A 331 7.08 -14.79 -0.15
N VAL A 332 6.62 -16.04 -0.11
CA VAL A 332 5.74 -16.65 -1.10
C VAL A 332 4.37 -16.89 -0.45
N LEU A 333 3.37 -16.10 -0.83
CA LEU A 333 2.04 -16.04 -0.23
C LEU A 333 1.00 -16.48 -1.27
N ILE A 334 0.45 -17.68 -1.12
CA ILE A 334 -0.46 -18.27 -2.11
C ILE A 334 -1.80 -18.58 -1.45
N GLY A 335 -2.88 -18.01 -1.97
CA GLY A 335 -4.25 -18.30 -1.56
C GLY A 335 -4.72 -19.71 -1.96
N ARG A 336 -5.91 -20.11 -1.49
CA ARG A 336 -6.50 -21.45 -1.66
C ARG A 336 -6.98 -21.78 -3.07
N HIS A 337 -6.95 -20.84 -3.98
CA HIS A 337 -7.46 -21.04 -5.32
C HIS A 337 -6.53 -21.91 -6.18
N GLU A 338 -7.11 -22.61 -7.17
CA GLU A 338 -6.36 -23.38 -8.16
C GLU A 338 -5.43 -22.46 -8.97
N PRO A 339 -4.10 -22.64 -8.91
CA PRO A 339 -3.14 -21.67 -9.45
C PRO A 339 -3.14 -21.53 -10.98
N ARG A 340 -3.78 -22.49 -11.70
CA ARG A 340 -3.86 -22.47 -13.17
C ARG A 340 -5.19 -21.93 -13.70
N ARG A 341 -6.03 -21.39 -12.84
CA ARG A 341 -7.32 -20.81 -13.21
C ARG A 341 -7.36 -19.35 -12.81
N LEU A 342 -7.94 -18.54 -13.68
CA LEU A 342 -8.19 -17.14 -13.38
C LEU A 342 -9.21 -17.02 -12.23
N VAL A 343 -8.86 -16.27 -11.21
CA VAL A 343 -9.73 -16.01 -10.05
C VAL A 343 -10.95 -15.19 -10.47
N GLY A 344 -10.73 -14.08 -11.17
CA GLY A 344 -11.78 -13.19 -11.61
C GLY A 344 -12.71 -12.70 -10.50
N TRP A 345 -13.80 -12.06 -10.87
CA TRP A 345 -14.85 -11.55 -9.97
C TRP A 345 -15.80 -12.64 -9.48
N ASN A 346 -15.31 -13.77 -9.06
CA ASN A 346 -16.19 -14.85 -8.62
C ASN A 346 -16.19 -15.02 -7.10
N ASN A 347 -16.66 -14.01 -6.38
CA ASN A 347 -16.97 -14.14 -4.96
C ASN A 347 -18.47 -13.96 -4.72
N PRO A 348 -19.29 -15.04 -4.82
CA PRO A 348 -20.74 -14.96 -4.63
C PRO A 348 -21.17 -14.50 -3.23
N ALA A 349 -20.31 -14.56 -2.24
CA ALA A 349 -20.61 -14.06 -0.90
C ALA A 349 -20.58 -12.53 -0.81
N VAL A 350 -19.80 -11.86 -1.67
CA VAL A 350 -19.59 -10.41 -1.62
C VAL A 350 -20.15 -9.71 -2.87
N TRP A 351 -19.92 -10.25 -4.07
CA TRP A 351 -20.17 -9.54 -5.33
C TRP A 351 -21.16 -10.23 -6.26
N GLY A 352 -21.63 -11.41 -5.90
CA GLY A 352 -22.45 -12.23 -6.79
C GLY A 352 -21.61 -13.18 -7.65
N LYS A 353 -22.29 -13.97 -8.46
CA LYS A 353 -21.67 -15.02 -9.29
C LYS A 353 -21.49 -14.50 -10.71
N ASP A 354 -20.26 -14.37 -11.17
CA ASP A 354 -19.95 -14.17 -12.57
C ASP A 354 -19.81 -15.55 -13.27
N PRO A 355 -20.67 -15.87 -14.25
CA PRO A 355 -20.62 -17.16 -14.94
C PRO A 355 -19.36 -17.36 -15.77
N ASN A 356 -18.62 -16.30 -16.08
CA ASN A 356 -17.37 -16.37 -16.86
C ASN A 356 -16.19 -16.84 -16.04
N PHE A 357 -16.27 -16.81 -14.69
CA PHE A 357 -15.20 -17.21 -13.79
C PHE A 357 -15.60 -18.43 -12.97
N PRO A 358 -14.86 -19.54 -13.05
CA PRO A 358 -15.34 -20.84 -12.62
C PRO A 358 -15.27 -21.13 -11.12
N ALA A 359 -14.53 -20.37 -10.34
CA ALA A 359 -14.20 -20.75 -8.98
C ALA A 359 -14.59 -19.70 -7.94
N LEU A 360 -15.14 -20.19 -6.81
CA LEU A 360 -15.30 -19.40 -5.60
C LEU A 360 -13.93 -19.17 -4.96
N ILE A 361 -13.55 -17.94 -4.74
CA ILE A 361 -12.36 -17.62 -3.95
C ILE A 361 -12.66 -17.71 -2.45
N THR A 362 -11.81 -18.43 -1.72
CA THR A 362 -11.93 -18.65 -0.27
C THR A 362 -10.79 -18.05 0.54
N SER A 363 -9.90 -17.31 -0.12
CA SER A 363 -8.83 -16.51 0.48
C SER A 363 -9.16 -15.05 0.31
N GLU A 364 -9.17 -14.30 1.42
CA GLU A 364 -9.67 -12.93 1.44
C GLU A 364 -8.56 -11.95 1.03
N TYR A 365 -7.53 -11.79 1.85
CA TYR A 365 -6.39 -10.95 1.52
C TYR A 365 -5.07 -11.59 1.98
N ALA A 366 -3.99 -11.29 1.25
CA ALA A 366 -2.69 -11.74 1.71
C ALA A 366 -2.21 -10.90 2.89
N ILE A 367 -2.17 -9.59 2.76
CA ILE A 367 -1.65 -8.69 3.79
C ILE A 367 -2.60 -7.52 3.97
N LYS A 368 -3.13 -7.37 5.19
CA LYS A 368 -3.92 -6.20 5.58
C LYS A 368 -3.27 -5.54 6.79
N VAL A 369 -2.93 -4.24 6.65
CA VAL A 369 -2.24 -3.47 7.69
C VAL A 369 -2.95 -2.14 7.99
N TYR A 370 -2.71 -1.61 9.17
CA TYR A 370 -3.08 -0.26 9.57
C TYR A 370 -1.96 0.33 10.43
N GLY A 371 -1.84 1.66 10.47
CA GLY A 371 -0.79 2.34 11.26
C GLY A 371 0.35 2.88 10.39
N GLN A 372 1.57 2.92 10.93
CA GLN A 372 2.64 3.76 10.38
C GLN A 372 3.94 3.01 10.11
N GLY A 373 4.68 3.47 9.10
CA GLY A 373 6.07 3.02 8.87
C GLY A 373 6.21 1.59 8.35
N HIS A 374 5.15 0.98 7.84
CA HIS A 374 5.20 -0.40 7.34
C HIS A 374 5.97 -0.49 6.02
N VAL A 375 6.66 -1.63 5.82
CA VAL A 375 7.33 -1.97 4.57
C VAL A 375 6.89 -3.37 4.13
N ILE A 376 6.31 -3.46 2.94
CA ILE A 376 5.84 -4.70 2.32
C ILE A 376 6.58 -4.81 0.98
N ALA A 377 7.60 -5.68 0.90
CA ALA A 377 8.52 -5.63 -0.22
C ALA A 377 8.93 -7.01 -0.73
N HIS A 378 9.10 -7.13 -2.04
CA HIS A 378 9.66 -8.32 -2.66
C HIS A 378 8.93 -9.62 -2.31
N ASN A 379 7.60 -9.58 -2.14
CA ASN A 379 6.80 -10.78 -1.93
C ASN A 379 6.25 -11.28 -3.28
N TYR A 380 6.10 -12.59 -3.42
CA TYR A 380 5.24 -13.20 -4.43
C TYR A 380 3.87 -13.45 -3.80
N ILE A 381 2.83 -12.84 -4.37
CA ILE A 381 1.46 -12.87 -3.83
C ILE A 381 0.52 -13.33 -4.92
N ALA A 382 -0.17 -14.47 -4.73
CA ALA A 382 -1.03 -15.01 -5.78
C ALA A 382 -2.31 -15.65 -5.26
N ASN A 383 -3.39 -15.55 -6.05
CA ASN A 383 -4.67 -16.24 -5.85
C ASN A 383 -5.46 -15.75 -4.62
N TRP A 384 -5.57 -14.47 -4.44
CA TRP A 384 -6.30 -13.82 -3.35
C TRP A 384 -7.49 -13.01 -3.88
N HIS A 385 -8.42 -12.64 -3.00
CA HIS A 385 -9.37 -11.58 -3.30
C HIS A 385 -8.63 -10.25 -3.41
N ASP A 386 -7.85 -9.86 -2.38
CA ASP A 386 -6.96 -8.69 -2.39
C ASP A 386 -5.51 -9.09 -2.10
N GLY A 387 -4.56 -8.44 -2.77
CA GLY A 387 -3.14 -8.70 -2.54
C GLY A 387 -2.64 -8.05 -1.27
N VAL A 388 -2.41 -6.76 -1.30
CA VAL A 388 -1.99 -5.94 -0.15
C VAL A 388 -3.04 -4.86 0.08
N ASP A 389 -3.48 -4.69 1.33
CA ASP A 389 -4.55 -3.78 1.69
C ASP A 389 -4.16 -2.94 2.92
N ILE A 390 -4.48 -1.65 2.89
CA ILE A 390 -4.52 -0.78 4.05
C ILE A 390 -5.98 -0.74 4.51
N ASP A 391 -6.22 -1.11 5.75
CA ASP A 391 -7.57 -1.29 6.27
C ASP A 391 -8.36 0.02 6.28
N THR A 392 -9.54 0.01 5.68
CA THR A 392 -10.43 1.19 5.61
C THR A 392 -11.30 1.28 6.84
N TYR A 393 -10.99 2.19 7.73
CA TYR A 393 -11.77 2.36 8.95
C TYR A 393 -12.68 3.59 8.98
N GLY A 394 -12.98 4.23 7.93
CA GLY A 394 -13.70 5.48 8.01
C GLY A 394 -12.82 6.53 8.72
N ASP A 395 -13.19 6.93 9.91
CA ASP A 395 -12.30 7.75 10.75
C ASP A 395 -11.21 6.89 11.38
N PRO A 396 -9.93 7.28 11.35
CA PRO A 396 -8.91 6.62 12.14
C PRO A 396 -9.36 6.48 13.60
N ASP A 397 -9.59 5.23 14.07
CA ASP A 397 -10.12 4.92 15.39
C ASP A 397 -11.46 5.60 15.75
N GLY A 398 -12.27 5.97 14.77
CA GLY A 398 -13.55 6.65 15.00
C GLY A 398 -13.42 8.05 15.56
N THR A 399 -12.25 8.67 15.43
CA THR A 399 -12.04 10.06 15.78
C THR A 399 -11.96 10.90 14.50
N PRO A 400 -12.78 11.96 14.37
CA PRO A 400 -12.76 12.80 13.18
C PRO A 400 -11.52 13.69 13.06
N ASN A 401 -10.65 13.68 14.07
CA ASN A 401 -9.42 14.45 14.10
C ASN A 401 -8.26 13.49 14.16
N GLU A 402 -7.31 13.68 13.27
CA GLU A 402 -6.06 12.97 13.23
C GLU A 402 -5.43 12.81 14.61
N LEU A 403 -5.46 11.60 15.11
CA LEU A 403 -4.47 11.18 16.06
C LEU A 403 -3.22 10.91 15.26
N ARG A 404 -2.37 11.89 15.15
CA ARG A 404 -1.18 11.90 14.30
C ARG A 404 -0.30 10.65 14.41
N ASP A 405 -0.26 10.04 15.58
CA ASP A 405 0.50 8.82 15.86
C ASP A 405 -0.24 7.53 15.50
N ARG A 406 -1.42 7.62 14.87
CA ARG A 406 -2.28 6.47 14.58
C ARG A 406 -2.81 6.38 13.16
N VAL A 407 -2.81 7.49 12.40
CA VAL A 407 -3.25 7.46 11.01
C VAL A 407 -2.29 6.67 10.13
N PRO A 408 -2.75 5.99 9.07
CA PRO A 408 -1.89 5.31 8.13
C PRO A 408 -1.05 6.31 7.35
N VAL A 409 0.22 6.40 7.67
CA VAL A 409 1.19 7.25 6.99
C VAL A 409 2.51 6.52 6.78
N SER A 410 3.24 6.95 5.77
CA SER A 410 4.61 6.47 5.54
C SER A 410 4.69 4.95 5.39
N ILE A 411 3.92 4.39 4.47
CA ILE A 411 3.90 2.95 4.16
C ILE A 411 4.50 2.75 2.78
N ASP A 412 5.49 1.86 2.67
CA ASP A 412 6.13 1.46 1.42
C ASP A 412 5.68 0.06 0.99
N ILE A 413 5.17 -0.06 -0.24
CA ILE A 413 4.77 -1.32 -0.86
C ILE A 413 5.52 -1.41 -2.18
N TYR A 414 6.60 -2.23 -2.27
CA TYR A 414 7.44 -2.20 -3.47
C TYR A 414 8.08 -3.55 -3.83
N GLY A 415 8.44 -3.68 -5.10
CA GLY A 415 9.14 -4.87 -5.61
C GLY A 415 8.32 -6.16 -5.53
N ASN A 416 7.03 -6.09 -5.21
CA ASN A 416 6.19 -7.28 -5.11
C ASN A 416 5.78 -7.77 -6.50
N ASP A 417 5.67 -9.09 -6.63
CA ASP A 417 5.11 -9.78 -7.78
C ASP A 417 3.72 -10.30 -7.42
N ILE A 418 2.68 -9.65 -7.93
CA ILE A 418 1.30 -9.92 -7.55
C ILE A 418 0.54 -10.47 -8.75
N PHE A 419 -0.13 -11.60 -8.54
CA PHE A 419 -0.66 -12.40 -9.63
C PHE A 419 -2.04 -12.99 -9.31
N ASN A 420 -2.96 -12.89 -10.28
CA ASN A 420 -4.26 -13.56 -10.24
C ASN A 420 -5.10 -13.17 -9.00
N ILE A 421 -5.53 -11.92 -8.98
CA ILE A 421 -6.27 -11.29 -7.88
C ILE A 421 -7.71 -10.99 -8.30
N ALA A 422 -8.67 -11.24 -7.41
CA ALA A 422 -10.09 -11.03 -7.71
C ALA A 422 -10.50 -9.56 -7.68
N ASP A 423 -9.99 -8.76 -6.75
CA ASP A 423 -10.24 -7.32 -6.70
C ASP A 423 -8.97 -6.53 -7.03
N ASN A 424 -8.21 -6.05 -6.09
CA ASN A 424 -7.07 -5.19 -6.35
C ASN A 424 -5.74 -5.83 -5.93
N CYS A 425 -4.70 -5.62 -6.71
CA CYS A 425 -3.35 -6.04 -6.32
C CYS A 425 -2.88 -5.29 -5.08
N ILE A 426 -3.11 -3.98 -5.05
CA ILE A 426 -2.76 -3.11 -3.92
C ILE A 426 -3.90 -2.13 -3.68
N GLU A 427 -4.44 -2.15 -2.47
CA GLU A 427 -5.39 -1.17 -1.95
C GLU A 427 -4.68 -0.25 -0.96
N THR A 428 -4.74 1.07 -1.23
CA THR A 428 -4.24 2.09 -0.30
C THR A 428 -5.38 2.74 0.48
N ASP A 429 -6.46 2.02 0.60
CA ASP A 429 -7.73 2.42 1.16
C ASP A 429 -7.57 2.83 2.63
N GLY A 430 -8.12 3.97 3.00
CA GLY A 430 -7.93 4.49 4.35
C GLY A 430 -6.58 5.15 4.64
N GLY A 431 -5.68 5.21 3.67
CA GLY A 431 -4.40 5.91 3.80
C GLY A 431 -4.57 7.42 4.00
N ALA A 432 -3.67 8.04 4.75
CA ALA A 432 -3.71 9.48 5.02
C ALA A 432 -2.66 10.25 4.20
N HIS A 433 -1.37 10.04 4.48
CA HIS A 433 -0.28 10.75 3.82
C HIS A 433 0.89 9.82 3.51
N ASN A 434 1.62 10.14 2.45
CA ASN A 434 2.88 9.48 2.09
C ASN A 434 2.81 7.95 2.04
N ILE A 435 1.74 7.42 1.44
CA ILE A 435 1.63 6.01 1.07
C ILE A 435 2.29 5.83 -0.30
N ARG A 436 3.15 4.83 -0.47
CA ARG A 436 3.99 4.66 -1.65
C ARG A 436 3.94 3.23 -2.16
N ALA A 437 3.27 3.03 -3.29
CA ALA A 437 3.24 1.76 -4.04
C ALA A 437 4.10 1.91 -5.29
N PHE A 438 5.25 1.24 -5.35
CA PHE A 438 6.20 1.45 -6.44
C PHE A 438 6.97 0.20 -6.82
N GLU A 439 7.37 0.16 -8.09
CA GLU A 439 8.11 -0.98 -8.63
C GLU A 439 7.44 -2.33 -8.34
N ASN A 440 6.11 -2.38 -8.30
CA ASN A 440 5.35 -3.62 -8.22
C ASN A 440 4.96 -4.11 -9.61
N ARG A 441 4.85 -5.43 -9.76
CA ARG A 441 4.26 -6.05 -10.93
C ARG A 441 2.93 -6.68 -10.55
N CYS A 442 1.87 -6.31 -11.27
CA CYS A 442 0.50 -6.79 -11.08
C CYS A 442 0.00 -7.42 -12.38
N PHE A 443 -0.22 -8.72 -12.39
CA PHE A 443 -0.78 -9.45 -13.52
C PHE A 443 -2.10 -10.08 -13.12
N GLU A 444 -3.11 -9.96 -13.97
CA GLU A 444 -4.43 -10.56 -13.78
C GLU A 444 -5.12 -10.07 -12.49
N SER A 445 -5.60 -8.83 -12.52
CA SER A 445 -6.49 -8.35 -11.48
C SER A 445 -7.87 -8.00 -12.05
N ALA A 446 -8.92 -8.61 -11.49
CA ALA A 446 -10.25 -8.45 -12.05
C ALA A 446 -10.91 -7.13 -11.65
N GLY A 447 -10.65 -6.63 -10.46
CA GLY A 447 -11.21 -5.37 -9.95
C GLY A 447 -10.44 -4.11 -10.30
N GLY A 448 -9.22 -4.26 -10.78
CA GLY A 448 -8.28 -3.20 -11.07
C GLY A 448 -6.94 -3.42 -10.39
N ALA A 449 -5.87 -2.81 -10.91
CA ALA A 449 -4.55 -3.04 -10.34
C ALA A 449 -4.42 -2.40 -8.95
N PHE A 450 -4.92 -1.17 -8.79
CA PHE A 450 -4.74 -0.37 -7.59
C PHE A 450 -6.05 0.27 -7.13
N SER A 451 -6.15 0.52 -5.82
CA SER A 451 -7.28 1.21 -5.20
C SER A 451 -6.83 2.33 -4.26
N ALA A 452 -7.64 3.37 -4.19
CA ALA A 452 -7.62 4.40 -3.15
C ALA A 452 -9.07 4.76 -2.78
N GLN A 453 -9.64 4.02 -1.84
CA GLN A 453 -11.07 4.05 -1.48
C GLN A 453 -11.28 4.18 0.05
N PRO A 454 -11.08 5.37 0.62
CA PRO A 454 -10.53 6.58 0.07
C PRO A 454 -9.04 6.77 0.34
N MET A 455 -8.49 7.92 -0.08
CA MET A 455 -7.27 8.50 0.42
C MET A 455 -7.59 9.83 1.12
N PHE A 456 -7.16 9.99 2.37
CA PHE A 456 -7.51 11.14 3.23
C PHE A 456 -6.57 12.35 3.02
N GLY A 457 -6.47 12.84 1.81
CA GLY A 457 -5.69 14.03 1.46
C GLY A 457 -4.39 13.74 0.73
N GLY A 458 -3.75 12.61 0.97
CA GLY A 458 -2.54 12.22 0.27
C GLY A 458 -1.28 13.01 0.70
N PRO A 459 -0.17 12.88 -0.05
CA PRO A 459 -0.09 12.12 -1.29
C PRO A 459 -0.08 10.61 -1.08
N VAL A 460 -0.72 9.91 -2.01
CA VAL A 460 -0.39 8.55 -2.35
C VAL A 460 0.39 8.54 -3.66
N TYR A 461 1.45 7.76 -3.70
CA TYR A 461 2.31 7.62 -4.87
C TYR A 461 2.14 6.24 -5.47
N PHE A 462 1.80 6.19 -6.75
CA PHE A 462 1.88 5.00 -7.57
C PHE A 462 2.92 5.27 -8.66
N PHE A 463 4.11 4.69 -8.54
CA PHE A 463 5.15 4.96 -9.52
C PHE A 463 5.98 3.73 -9.90
N ARG A 464 6.41 3.69 -11.17
CA ARG A 464 7.18 2.60 -11.74
C ARG A 464 6.54 1.21 -11.59
N ASN A 465 5.20 1.16 -11.44
CA ASN A 465 4.48 -0.10 -11.40
C ASN A 465 4.17 -0.60 -12.83
N LEU A 466 4.16 -1.91 -12.98
CA LEU A 466 3.70 -2.60 -14.19
C LEU A 466 2.39 -3.31 -13.91
N ALA A 467 1.32 -2.98 -14.63
CA ALA A 467 0.05 -3.66 -14.56
C ALA A 467 -0.36 -4.21 -15.93
N TYR A 468 -0.77 -5.50 -15.98
CA TYR A 468 -1.19 -6.16 -17.20
C TYR A 468 -2.44 -7.03 -16.98
N ALA A 469 -3.34 -7.02 -17.95
CA ALA A 469 -4.56 -7.84 -17.99
C ALA A 469 -5.52 -7.60 -16.80
N GLY A 470 -5.86 -6.35 -16.51
CA GLY A 470 -7.03 -6.04 -15.68
C GLY A 470 -8.33 -6.30 -16.47
N THR A 471 -9.21 -7.17 -15.96
CA THR A 471 -10.35 -7.66 -16.78
C THR A 471 -11.59 -6.78 -16.72
N THR A 472 -12.01 -6.26 -15.58
CA THR A 472 -13.27 -5.51 -15.44
C THR A 472 -13.08 -4.10 -14.89
N GLY A 473 -12.10 -3.92 -14.06
CA GLY A 473 -11.73 -2.63 -13.50
C GLY A 473 -10.75 -1.87 -14.38
N GLY A 474 -10.70 -0.57 -14.24
CA GLY A 474 -9.63 0.24 -14.78
C GLY A 474 -8.34 0.02 -13.98
N TYR A 475 -7.32 0.77 -14.35
CA TYR A 475 -6.05 0.78 -13.63
C TYR A 475 -6.21 1.16 -12.15
N MET A 476 -7.10 2.11 -11.87
CA MET A 476 -7.26 2.70 -10.55
C MET A 476 -8.73 2.75 -10.13
N LYS A 477 -9.06 2.13 -9.01
CA LYS A 477 -10.36 2.24 -8.35
C LYS A 477 -10.33 3.43 -7.38
N LEU A 478 -11.05 4.52 -7.71
CA LEU A 478 -11.18 5.71 -6.88
C LEU A 478 -12.63 5.85 -6.44
N ILE A 479 -12.92 5.51 -5.19
CA ILE A 479 -14.27 5.59 -4.62
C ILE A 479 -14.20 6.42 -3.33
N ASP A 480 -15.33 7.00 -2.90
CA ASP A 480 -15.43 7.81 -1.70
C ASP A 480 -14.63 9.14 -1.77
N THR A 481 -14.51 9.69 -2.96
CA THR A 481 -13.90 11.01 -3.23
C THR A 481 -12.48 11.19 -2.66
N PRO A 482 -11.53 10.29 -2.95
CA PRO A 482 -10.19 10.39 -2.44
C PRO A 482 -9.47 11.65 -2.93
N ALA A 483 -8.40 12.04 -2.25
CA ALA A 483 -7.62 13.22 -2.61
C ALA A 483 -6.10 12.97 -2.54
N GLY A 484 -5.35 13.67 -3.41
CA GLY A 484 -3.88 13.63 -3.39
C GLY A 484 -3.27 12.41 -4.05
N ILE A 485 -3.68 12.08 -5.27
CA ILE A 485 -3.27 10.88 -5.99
C ILE A 485 -2.18 11.23 -7.02
N LEU A 486 -0.99 10.66 -6.87
CA LEU A 486 0.16 10.86 -7.76
C LEU A 486 0.47 9.57 -8.53
N ILE A 487 0.30 9.60 -9.84
CA ILE A 487 0.45 8.44 -10.73
C ILE A 487 1.55 8.75 -11.73
N TYR A 488 2.75 8.22 -11.47
CA TYR A 488 3.95 8.61 -12.18
C TYR A 488 4.71 7.41 -12.74
N GLN A 489 5.16 7.47 -13.98
CA GLN A 489 6.10 6.51 -14.52
C GLN A 489 5.59 5.05 -14.51
N ASN A 490 4.27 4.79 -14.68
CA ASN A 490 3.73 3.44 -14.69
C ASN A 490 3.51 2.93 -16.10
N THR A 491 3.53 1.61 -16.29
CA THR A 491 3.07 0.93 -17.50
C THR A 491 1.81 0.15 -17.21
N VAL A 492 0.72 0.48 -17.90
CA VAL A 492 -0.61 -0.09 -17.68
C VAL A 492 -1.19 -0.58 -19.00
N ILE A 493 -1.45 -1.87 -19.07
CA ILE A 493 -2.05 -2.50 -20.25
C ILE A 493 -3.23 -3.37 -19.80
N GLY A 494 -4.40 -3.06 -20.28
CA GLY A 494 -5.59 -3.79 -19.86
C GLY A 494 -6.77 -3.57 -20.77
N VAL A 495 -7.82 -4.34 -20.56
CA VAL A 495 -9.09 -4.20 -21.28
C VAL A 495 -9.95 -3.06 -20.74
N GLY A 496 -9.64 -2.53 -19.58
CA GLY A 496 -10.37 -1.46 -18.91
C GLY A 496 -9.78 -0.05 -19.06
N GLY A 497 -8.58 0.11 -19.63
CA GLY A 497 -7.88 1.39 -19.70
C GLY A 497 -7.60 2.00 -18.34
N ALA A 498 -7.18 3.26 -18.29
CA ALA A 498 -7.12 4.03 -17.05
C ALA A 498 -8.48 4.65 -16.74
N ARG A 499 -9.45 3.82 -16.45
CA ARG A 499 -10.73 4.29 -15.97
C ARG A 499 -10.65 4.54 -14.47
N PHE A 500 -10.80 5.78 -14.08
CA PHE A 500 -10.92 6.17 -12.69
C PHE A 500 -12.40 6.14 -12.30
N PHE A 501 -12.76 5.21 -11.43
CA PHE A 501 -14.13 5.15 -10.93
C PHE A 501 -14.34 6.24 -9.87
N GLY A 502 -15.32 7.08 -10.12
CA GLY A 502 -15.74 8.12 -9.19
C GLY A 502 -14.85 9.36 -9.18
N PRO A 503 -15.35 10.45 -8.62
CA PRO A 503 -14.64 11.70 -8.54
C PRO A 503 -13.58 11.67 -7.42
N ALA A 504 -12.43 12.22 -7.73
CA ALA A 504 -11.34 12.45 -6.78
C ALA A 504 -10.83 13.89 -6.89
N SER A 505 -9.95 14.29 -5.99
CA SER A 505 -9.38 15.62 -5.98
C SER A 505 -7.86 15.57 -6.01
N ASN A 506 -7.23 16.60 -6.58
CA ASN A 506 -5.78 16.75 -6.53
C ASN A 506 -5.02 15.53 -7.08
N GLN A 507 -5.36 15.15 -8.32
CA GLN A 507 -4.80 14.00 -9.02
C GLN A 507 -3.76 14.48 -10.05
N HIS A 508 -2.61 13.79 -10.14
CA HIS A 508 -1.55 14.17 -11.06
C HIS A 508 -0.97 12.95 -11.77
N LEU A 509 -1.00 12.96 -13.10
CA LEU A 509 -0.47 11.90 -13.96
C LEU A 509 0.73 12.42 -14.75
N ARG A 510 1.88 11.70 -14.70
CA ARG A 510 3.10 12.03 -15.47
C ARG A 510 3.83 10.77 -15.92
N ASN A 511 4.37 10.82 -17.11
CA ASN A 511 5.27 9.80 -17.64
C ASN A 511 4.72 8.38 -17.70
N ASN A 512 3.40 8.19 -17.73
CA ASN A 512 2.81 6.85 -17.77
C ASN A 512 2.70 6.34 -19.21
N LEU A 513 2.73 5.00 -19.38
CA LEU A 513 2.29 4.31 -20.58
C LEU A 513 0.94 3.65 -20.29
N ILE A 514 -0.10 4.04 -21.03
CA ILE A 514 -1.47 3.57 -20.81
C ILE A 514 -2.03 3.05 -22.13
N LEU A 515 -2.18 1.72 -22.24
CA LEU A 515 -2.72 1.07 -23.42
C LEU A 515 -4.03 0.36 -23.08
N THR A 516 -5.04 0.60 -23.86
CA THR A 516 -6.30 -0.14 -23.78
C THR A 516 -6.62 -0.82 -25.09
N ASP A 517 -7.28 -1.96 -25.01
CA ASP A 517 -7.87 -2.68 -26.14
C ASP A 517 -9.20 -3.26 -25.68
N GLY A 518 -10.07 -2.41 -25.15
CA GLY A 518 -10.94 -2.85 -24.17
C GLY A 518 -12.42 -2.70 -24.31
N TRP A 519 -13.03 -3.15 -23.24
CA TRP A 519 -14.47 -3.06 -23.02
C TRP A 519 -14.91 -1.66 -22.59
N THR A 520 -13.96 -0.80 -22.21
CA THR A 520 -14.25 0.60 -21.92
C THR A 520 -13.81 1.50 -23.08
N PRO A 521 -14.61 2.51 -23.44
CA PRO A 521 -14.28 3.37 -24.58
C PRO A 521 -13.07 4.27 -24.32
N THR A 522 -12.73 4.55 -23.06
CA THR A 522 -11.75 5.56 -22.69
C THR A 522 -10.40 4.96 -22.34
N VAL A 523 -9.33 5.51 -22.90
CA VAL A 523 -7.95 5.23 -22.46
C VAL A 523 -7.62 6.07 -21.24
N LEU A 524 -8.16 7.26 -21.12
CA LEU A 524 -7.98 8.16 -19.99
C LEU A 524 -9.31 8.79 -19.59
N THR A 525 -9.72 8.56 -18.36
CA THR A 525 -10.88 9.22 -17.72
C THR A 525 -10.41 9.91 -16.45
N MET A 526 -10.58 11.21 -16.36
CA MET A 526 -10.34 12.00 -15.15
C MET A 526 -11.65 12.60 -14.67
N VAL A 527 -12.11 12.20 -13.49
CA VAL A 527 -13.26 12.82 -12.82
C VAL A 527 -12.75 13.52 -11.58
N THR A 528 -12.91 14.86 -11.52
CA THR A 528 -12.34 15.65 -10.43
C THR A 528 -13.27 16.77 -9.99
N PHE A 529 -13.29 17.05 -8.70
CA PHE A 529 -14.01 18.20 -8.13
C PHE A 529 -13.21 19.50 -8.19
N THR A 530 -11.96 19.46 -8.62
CA THR A 530 -11.07 20.62 -8.56
C THR A 530 -10.41 20.86 -9.92
N ASN A 531 -10.02 22.12 -10.16
CA ASN A 531 -9.19 22.47 -11.30
C ASN A 531 -7.68 22.34 -11.03
N TYR A 532 -7.29 21.64 -9.95
CA TYR A 532 -5.90 21.43 -9.57
C TYR A 532 -5.33 20.12 -10.09
N SER A 533 -6.19 19.18 -10.48
CA SER A 533 -5.76 17.92 -11.10
C SER A 533 -5.08 18.18 -12.43
N SER A 534 -4.10 17.38 -12.82
CA SER A 534 -3.35 17.58 -14.05
C SER A 534 -2.83 16.27 -14.64
N SER A 535 -2.75 16.24 -15.98
CA SER A 535 -2.18 15.14 -16.75
C SER A 535 -1.29 15.69 -17.86
N ASP A 536 -0.05 15.18 -18.00
CA ASP A 536 0.85 15.52 -19.09
C ASP A 536 2.01 14.52 -19.21
N TYR A 537 2.70 14.53 -20.34
CA TYR A 537 3.84 13.64 -20.61
C TYR A 537 3.48 12.15 -20.49
N ASN A 538 2.34 11.71 -21.00
CA ASN A 538 1.94 10.32 -21.00
C ASN A 538 2.01 9.71 -22.41
N GLY A 539 2.25 8.42 -22.52
CA GLY A 539 2.09 7.66 -23.74
C GLY A 539 0.75 6.91 -23.70
N VAL A 540 -0.12 7.15 -24.65
CA VAL A 540 -1.47 6.59 -24.65
C VAL A 540 -1.77 5.85 -25.94
N ARG A 541 -2.47 4.70 -25.83
CA ARG A 541 -3.04 3.98 -26.96
C ARG A 541 -4.55 3.89 -26.80
N PRO A 542 -5.32 4.79 -27.44
CA PRO A 542 -6.77 4.68 -27.47
C PRO A 542 -7.21 3.46 -28.29
N ASP A 543 -8.36 2.89 -27.94
CA ASP A 543 -9.02 1.88 -28.78
C ASP A 543 -9.53 2.57 -30.07
N PRO A 544 -9.11 2.12 -31.25
CA PRO A 544 -9.49 2.75 -32.52
C PRO A 544 -10.99 2.69 -32.80
N ASP A 545 -11.70 1.70 -32.26
CA ASP A 545 -13.13 1.50 -32.44
C ASP A 545 -13.98 2.25 -31.42
N ALA A 546 -13.39 2.88 -30.44
CA ALA A 546 -14.11 3.61 -29.40
C ALA A 546 -14.81 4.86 -29.95
N GLN A 547 -16.03 5.13 -29.47
CA GLN A 547 -16.78 6.34 -29.82
C GLN A 547 -16.05 7.61 -29.35
N TYR A 548 -15.42 7.54 -28.18
CA TYR A 548 -14.53 8.56 -27.61
C TYR A 548 -13.47 7.86 -26.77
N SER A 549 -12.31 8.47 -26.61
CA SER A 549 -11.18 7.84 -25.92
C SER A 549 -10.70 8.60 -24.71
N PHE A 550 -11.08 9.87 -24.58
CA PHE A 550 -10.66 10.76 -23.51
C PHE A 550 -11.88 11.40 -22.84
N GLU A 551 -11.86 11.45 -21.51
CA GLU A 551 -12.92 12.06 -20.72
C GLU A 551 -12.29 12.89 -19.60
N TRP A 552 -12.75 14.16 -19.48
CA TRP A 552 -12.32 15.07 -18.43
C TRP A 552 -13.52 15.75 -17.82
N ASP A 553 -13.89 15.25 -16.65
CA ASP A 553 -15.02 15.76 -15.88
C ASP A 553 -14.51 16.59 -14.72
N SER A 554 -14.77 17.89 -14.76
CA SER A 554 -14.33 18.84 -13.76
C SER A 554 -15.34 19.96 -13.61
N PRO A 555 -15.23 20.82 -12.58
CA PRO A 555 -15.92 22.09 -12.55
C PRO A 555 -15.64 22.90 -13.84
N GLU A 556 -16.46 23.91 -14.13
CA GLU A 556 -16.13 24.87 -15.19
C GLU A 556 -14.73 25.45 -14.95
N PHE A 557 -13.95 25.61 -16.03
CA PHE A 557 -12.59 26.11 -15.92
C PHE A 557 -12.57 27.50 -15.30
N GLY A 558 -11.71 27.67 -14.29
CA GLY A 558 -11.59 28.92 -13.53
C GLY A 558 -12.60 29.10 -12.40
N VAL A 559 -13.52 28.15 -12.20
CA VAL A 559 -14.45 28.17 -11.08
C VAL A 559 -13.79 27.52 -9.84
N ALA A 560 -13.99 28.11 -8.68
CA ALA A 560 -13.54 27.52 -7.42
C ALA A 560 -14.23 26.17 -7.16
N ALA A 561 -13.51 25.26 -6.53
CA ALA A 561 -14.03 23.95 -6.17
C ALA A 561 -15.24 24.05 -5.26
N ASP A 562 -16.33 23.42 -5.66
CA ASP A 562 -17.47 23.11 -4.81
C ASP A 562 -17.68 21.60 -4.85
N TYR A 563 -17.33 20.93 -3.75
CA TYR A 563 -17.42 19.48 -3.62
C TYR A 563 -18.86 18.92 -3.67
N THR A 564 -19.85 19.78 -3.76
CA THR A 564 -21.27 19.40 -3.92
C THR A 564 -21.75 19.56 -5.36
N SER A 565 -21.01 20.25 -6.21
CA SER A 565 -21.37 20.50 -7.60
C SER A 565 -21.03 19.29 -8.48
N LYS A 566 -21.93 18.96 -9.41
CA LYS A 566 -21.65 17.93 -10.42
C LYS A 566 -20.58 18.44 -11.38
N PRO A 567 -19.56 17.63 -11.69
CA PRO A 567 -18.61 17.98 -12.74
C PRO A 567 -19.30 18.12 -14.11
N VAL A 568 -18.75 18.98 -14.93
CA VAL A 568 -19.15 19.11 -16.34
C VAL A 568 -18.44 18.00 -17.11
N VAL A 569 -19.21 17.12 -17.75
CA VAL A 569 -18.72 15.97 -18.53
C VAL A 569 -18.21 16.45 -19.88
N ARG A 570 -16.96 16.11 -20.22
CA ARG A 570 -16.32 16.49 -21.49
C ARG A 570 -15.64 15.26 -22.10
N LYS A 571 -16.10 14.88 -23.30
CA LYS A 571 -15.64 13.68 -24.02
C LYS A 571 -15.02 14.06 -25.36
N TYR A 572 -13.88 13.43 -25.67
CA TYR A 572 -13.12 13.72 -26.88
C TYR A 572 -12.70 12.40 -27.55
N LYS A 573 -12.64 12.43 -28.88
CA LYS A 573 -12.24 11.28 -29.64
C LYS A 573 -10.72 11.14 -29.76
N THR A 574 -10.02 12.25 -29.93
CA THR A 574 -8.58 12.28 -30.19
C THR A 574 -7.83 12.97 -29.05
N LEU A 575 -6.56 12.61 -28.90
CA LEU A 575 -5.65 13.28 -27.97
C LEU A 575 -5.51 14.79 -28.28
N GLN A 576 -5.50 15.13 -29.59
CA GLN A 576 -5.39 16.52 -30.02
C GLN A 576 -6.61 17.36 -29.61
N GLU A 577 -7.84 16.85 -29.81
CA GLU A 577 -9.07 17.53 -29.39
C GLU A 577 -9.11 17.71 -27.87
N TYR A 578 -8.77 16.65 -27.14
CA TYR A 578 -8.73 16.64 -25.69
C TYR A 578 -7.72 17.68 -25.15
N SER A 579 -6.49 17.64 -25.67
CA SER A 579 -5.42 18.55 -25.25
C SER A 579 -5.74 20.02 -25.55
N ALA A 580 -6.29 20.29 -26.74
CA ALA A 580 -6.69 21.65 -27.13
C ALA A 580 -7.80 22.22 -26.25
N ALA A 581 -8.77 21.39 -25.86
CA ALA A 581 -9.92 21.81 -25.09
C ALA A 581 -9.65 21.94 -23.59
N THR A 582 -8.83 21.04 -23.02
CA THR A 582 -8.60 20.96 -21.56
C THR A 582 -7.30 21.61 -21.13
N GLY A 583 -6.34 21.78 -22.05
CA GLY A 583 -4.98 22.19 -21.72
C GLY A 583 -4.12 21.10 -21.10
N GLN A 584 -4.66 19.86 -20.98
CA GLN A 584 -3.95 18.71 -20.43
C GLN A 584 -3.24 17.93 -21.56
N ASP A 585 -2.30 17.05 -21.18
CA ASP A 585 -1.60 16.12 -22.10
C ASP A 585 -1.02 16.77 -23.36
N LYS A 586 -0.50 17.99 -23.24
CA LYS A 586 0.09 18.74 -24.36
C LYS A 586 1.37 18.13 -24.91
N HIS A 587 2.11 17.44 -24.04
CA HIS A 587 3.37 16.79 -24.37
C HIS A 587 3.22 15.25 -24.41
N SER A 588 1.99 14.76 -24.27
CA SER A 588 1.70 13.32 -24.33
C SER A 588 1.74 12.83 -25.79
N VAL A 589 2.09 11.55 -25.97
CA VAL A 589 2.31 10.95 -27.28
C VAL A 589 1.41 9.72 -27.50
N LEU A 590 1.11 9.43 -28.75
CA LEU A 590 0.47 8.18 -29.13
C LEU A 590 1.51 7.05 -29.21
N ILE A 591 1.19 5.92 -28.62
CA ILE A 591 2.02 4.71 -28.62
C ILE A 591 1.23 3.50 -29.11
N ASN A 592 1.91 2.39 -29.33
CA ASN A 592 1.28 1.13 -29.67
C ASN A 592 2.07 -0.05 -29.04
N TYR A 593 1.57 -1.27 -29.15
CA TYR A 593 2.21 -2.48 -28.63
C TYR A 593 3.60 -2.75 -29.24
N ASP A 594 3.86 -2.30 -30.44
CA ASP A 594 5.17 -2.35 -31.10
C ASP A 594 6.22 -1.43 -30.47
N SER A 595 5.82 -0.57 -29.53
CA SER A 595 6.75 0.19 -28.67
C SER A 595 7.56 -0.69 -27.72
N PHE A 596 7.11 -1.91 -27.46
CA PHE A 596 7.73 -2.86 -26.53
C PHE A 596 8.46 -4.01 -27.26
N ALA A 597 9.37 -4.65 -26.56
CA ALA A 597 10.12 -5.80 -27.09
C ALA A 597 9.22 -7.00 -27.40
N LYS A 598 8.29 -7.35 -26.48
CA LYS A 598 7.35 -8.46 -26.65
C LYS A 598 6.07 -8.24 -25.81
N VAL A 599 5.15 -7.43 -26.30
CA VAL A 599 3.86 -7.19 -25.64
C VAL A 599 2.75 -7.24 -26.66
N SER A 600 1.62 -7.85 -26.29
CA SER A 600 0.39 -7.90 -27.09
C SER A 600 -0.79 -7.40 -26.28
N ALA A 601 -1.89 -7.07 -26.96
CA ALA A 601 -3.16 -6.79 -26.31
C ALA A 601 -3.72 -8.04 -25.61
N PRO A 602 -4.38 -7.91 -24.45
CA PRO A 602 -5.21 -8.98 -23.92
C PRO A 602 -6.32 -9.40 -24.90
N ASN A 603 -6.62 -10.70 -24.97
CA ASN A 603 -7.62 -11.22 -25.90
C ASN A 603 -9.05 -11.04 -25.36
N LYS A 604 -9.78 -10.07 -25.89
CA LYS A 604 -11.19 -9.82 -25.52
C LYS A 604 -12.13 -11.03 -25.75
N ALA A 605 -11.80 -11.91 -26.70
CA ALA A 605 -12.62 -13.07 -27.02
C ALA A 605 -12.43 -14.24 -26.07
N ASP A 606 -11.37 -14.22 -25.27
CA ASP A 606 -11.07 -15.23 -24.24
C ASP A 606 -10.75 -14.55 -22.89
N PRO A 607 -11.78 -14.07 -22.17
CA PRO A 607 -11.60 -13.37 -20.91
C PRO A 607 -11.14 -14.28 -19.76
N GLN A 608 -11.10 -15.60 -19.98
CA GLN A 608 -10.59 -16.57 -19.01
C GLN A 608 -9.15 -16.98 -19.27
N HIS A 609 -8.51 -16.41 -20.29
CA HIS A 609 -7.10 -16.68 -20.55
C HIS A 609 -6.23 -16.14 -19.41
N LEU A 610 -5.38 -16.99 -18.88
CA LEU A 610 -4.44 -16.62 -17.82
C LEU A 610 -3.11 -16.24 -18.44
N TYR A 611 -2.72 -14.97 -18.33
CA TYR A 611 -1.46 -14.44 -18.84
C TYR A 611 -0.37 -14.58 -17.80
N LEU A 612 0.78 -15.12 -18.20
CA LEU A 612 1.94 -15.28 -17.34
C LEU A 612 2.98 -14.19 -17.60
N PRO A 613 3.57 -13.57 -16.57
CA PRO A 613 4.55 -12.50 -16.74
C PRO A 613 5.75 -12.88 -17.61
N GLU A 614 6.18 -14.12 -17.58
CA GLU A 614 7.31 -14.66 -18.36
C GLU A 614 7.06 -14.74 -19.86
N ASP A 615 5.81 -14.62 -20.30
CA ASP A 615 5.47 -14.62 -21.72
C ASP A 615 5.72 -13.27 -22.40
N PHE A 616 5.99 -12.22 -21.63
CA PHE A 616 6.10 -10.84 -22.06
C PHE A 616 7.47 -10.23 -21.80
N ASP A 617 7.79 -9.19 -22.59
CA ASP A 617 8.93 -8.30 -22.35
C ASP A 617 8.49 -6.85 -22.57
N PHE A 618 8.38 -6.11 -21.49
CA PHE A 618 7.93 -4.72 -21.46
C PHE A 618 9.04 -3.70 -21.65
N GLN A 619 10.27 -4.13 -21.95
CA GLN A 619 11.33 -3.19 -22.32
C GLN A 619 10.96 -2.46 -23.61
N LEU A 620 11.33 -1.18 -23.69
CA LEU A 620 11.09 -0.39 -24.90
C LEU A 620 11.99 -0.85 -26.03
N ARG A 621 11.46 -0.83 -27.25
CA ARG A 621 12.25 -1.07 -28.46
C ARG A 621 12.99 0.18 -28.90
N PRO A 622 14.16 0.04 -29.55
CA PRO A 622 14.81 1.15 -30.21
C PRO A 622 13.87 1.91 -31.17
N GLY A 623 13.79 3.21 -31.03
CA GLY A 623 12.89 4.05 -31.83
C GLY A 623 11.45 4.13 -31.33
N SER A 624 11.13 3.55 -30.17
CA SER A 624 9.83 3.75 -29.52
C SER A 624 9.58 5.24 -29.27
N PRO A 625 8.37 5.76 -29.53
CA PRO A 625 8.01 7.13 -29.19
C PRO A 625 8.03 7.44 -27.70
N ALA A 626 8.09 6.42 -26.84
CA ALA A 626 8.18 6.56 -25.40
C ALA A 626 9.59 6.92 -24.90
N ILE A 627 10.63 6.73 -25.73
CA ILE A 627 12.01 7.02 -25.36
C ILE A 627 12.23 8.54 -25.37
N ASP A 628 12.88 9.08 -24.33
CA ASP A 628 13.18 10.51 -24.15
C ASP A 628 11.94 11.42 -24.19
N ALA A 629 10.74 10.90 -23.89
CA ALA A 629 9.48 11.64 -24.02
C ALA A 629 8.88 12.10 -22.68
N GLY A 630 9.52 11.79 -21.57
CA GLY A 630 9.06 12.13 -20.23
C GLY A 630 9.58 13.47 -19.72
N VAL A 631 9.12 13.85 -18.53
CA VAL A 631 9.60 14.99 -17.75
C VAL A 631 10.37 14.50 -16.53
N GLU A 632 11.41 15.23 -16.12
CA GLU A 632 12.14 14.92 -14.90
C GLU A 632 11.24 14.99 -13.65
N LEU A 633 11.23 13.91 -12.89
CA LEU A 633 10.55 13.78 -11.60
C LEU A 633 11.62 13.41 -10.57
N PRO A 634 12.20 14.40 -9.86
CA PRO A 634 13.29 14.18 -8.91
C PRO A 634 12.99 13.05 -7.92
N THR A 635 13.96 12.19 -7.68
CA THR A 635 13.88 10.96 -6.88
C THR A 635 13.09 9.80 -7.52
N ILE A 636 12.30 10.04 -8.56
CA ILE A 636 11.62 8.98 -9.32
C ILE A 636 12.39 8.65 -10.60
N THR A 637 12.74 9.67 -11.38
CA THR A 637 13.42 9.47 -12.66
C THR A 637 14.94 9.62 -12.58
N ASP A 638 15.50 9.77 -11.39
CA ASP A 638 16.94 9.92 -11.18
C ASP A 638 17.74 8.82 -11.90
N GLY A 639 18.79 9.22 -12.61
CA GLY A 639 19.63 8.28 -13.34
C GLY A 639 19.06 7.81 -14.68
N PHE A 640 18.07 8.49 -15.23
CA PHE A 640 17.63 8.25 -16.61
C PHE A 640 18.80 8.39 -17.60
N THR A 641 18.65 7.80 -18.78
CA THR A 641 19.63 7.88 -19.87
C THR A 641 19.02 8.62 -21.06
N GLY A 642 19.84 9.24 -21.89
CA GLY A 642 19.33 9.98 -23.04
C GLY A 642 19.12 11.47 -22.76
N LYS A 643 18.11 12.06 -23.38
CA LYS A 643 17.82 13.52 -23.31
C LYS A 643 16.79 13.87 -22.24
N ALA A 644 15.91 12.93 -21.95
CA ALA A 644 14.85 13.04 -20.97
C ALA A 644 14.50 11.62 -20.44
N PRO A 645 13.78 11.48 -19.32
CA PRO A 645 13.29 10.18 -18.89
C PRO A 645 12.38 9.54 -19.95
N ASP A 646 12.39 8.22 -20.01
CA ASP A 646 11.43 7.50 -20.84
C ASP A 646 10.04 7.46 -20.18
N LEU A 647 9.03 7.18 -20.95
CA LEU A 647 7.68 6.94 -20.42
C LEU A 647 7.53 5.50 -19.96
N GLY A 648 6.75 5.30 -18.89
CA GLY A 648 6.44 3.98 -18.36
C GLY A 648 7.38 3.49 -17.27
N ALA A 649 7.18 2.25 -16.83
CA ALA A 649 7.88 1.68 -15.69
C ALA A 649 9.38 1.44 -15.93
N TYR A 650 9.78 1.22 -17.18
CA TYR A 650 11.15 0.83 -17.54
C TYR A 650 11.85 1.90 -18.37
N GLU A 651 13.10 2.12 -18.06
CA GLU A 651 13.99 2.98 -18.81
C GLU A 651 14.74 2.17 -19.87
N PHE A 652 14.78 2.63 -21.11
CA PHE A 652 15.45 1.96 -22.22
C PHE A 652 16.93 1.73 -21.94
N GLY A 653 17.36 0.50 -22.13
CA GLY A 653 18.75 0.11 -21.92
C GLY A 653 19.16 -0.08 -20.45
N LYS A 654 18.23 0.07 -19.49
CA LYS A 654 18.46 -0.25 -18.09
C LYS A 654 17.98 -1.67 -17.77
N PRO A 655 18.54 -2.32 -16.73
CA PRO A 655 18.03 -3.59 -16.25
C PRO A 655 16.57 -3.48 -15.80
N VAL A 656 15.80 -4.53 -16.04
CA VAL A 656 14.42 -4.64 -15.52
C VAL A 656 14.48 -4.77 -13.99
N PRO A 657 13.61 -4.10 -13.24
CA PRO A 657 13.51 -4.27 -11.80
C PRO A 657 13.24 -5.73 -11.41
N HIS A 658 13.75 -6.12 -10.24
CA HIS A 658 13.45 -7.43 -9.69
C HIS A 658 12.10 -7.42 -8.97
N TYR A 659 11.21 -8.32 -9.35
CA TYR A 659 9.92 -8.51 -8.72
C TYR A 659 9.87 -9.84 -7.96
N GLY A 660 9.22 -9.83 -6.81
CA GLY A 660 9.09 -11.01 -5.96
C GLY A 660 10.31 -11.26 -5.06
N PRO A 661 10.38 -12.43 -4.41
CA PRO A 661 11.41 -12.74 -3.42
C PRO A 661 12.82 -12.67 -3.98
N ARG A 662 13.70 -11.99 -3.27
CA ARG A 662 15.14 -11.92 -3.58
C ARG A 662 15.81 -13.25 -3.19
N SER A 663 16.83 -13.67 -3.94
CA SER A 663 17.57 -14.86 -3.57
C SER A 663 18.24 -14.69 -2.21
N GLN A 664 18.17 -15.73 -1.38
CA GLN A 664 18.93 -15.76 -0.13
C GLN A 664 20.46 -15.85 -0.43
N PRO A 665 21.31 -15.34 0.47
CA PRO A 665 22.74 -15.52 0.34
C PRO A 665 23.08 -17.03 0.21
N PRO A 666 24.13 -17.40 -0.56
CA PRO A 666 24.55 -18.78 -0.68
C PRO A 666 24.77 -19.43 0.70
N GLY A 667 24.12 -20.57 0.95
CA GLY A 667 24.21 -21.30 2.21
C GLY A 667 23.07 -21.06 3.20
N ALA A 668 22.10 -20.20 2.89
CA ALA A 668 20.87 -20.11 3.67
C ALA A 668 19.90 -21.27 3.32
N PRO A 669 19.12 -21.79 4.27
CA PRO A 669 18.11 -22.82 4.00
C PRO A 669 17.05 -22.28 3.04
N GLY A 670 16.77 -23.02 1.96
CA GLY A 670 15.73 -22.64 1.01
C GLY A 670 16.19 -21.86 -0.23
N SER A 671 17.49 -21.84 -0.55
CA SER A 671 18.09 -21.09 -1.66
C SER A 671 17.75 -21.55 -3.08
N GLU A 672 16.77 -22.42 -3.27
CA GLU A 672 16.20 -22.61 -4.62
C GLU A 672 15.22 -21.47 -4.89
N ALA A 673 15.55 -20.64 -5.88
CA ALA A 673 14.61 -19.65 -6.42
C ALA A 673 13.25 -20.33 -6.70
N PRO A 674 12.12 -19.71 -6.39
CA PRO A 674 10.84 -20.26 -6.77
C PRO A 674 10.85 -20.44 -8.30
N ARG A 675 10.94 -21.67 -8.75
CA ARG A 675 10.65 -22.00 -10.14
C ARG A 675 9.22 -21.55 -10.38
N SER A 676 9.03 -20.78 -11.45
CA SER A 676 7.72 -20.39 -11.98
C SER A 676 6.64 -21.39 -11.59
N VAL A 677 5.52 -20.90 -11.08
CA VAL A 677 4.35 -21.62 -10.57
C VAL A 677 4.19 -23.03 -11.17
N ARG A 678 4.94 -23.99 -10.71
CA ARG A 678 4.61 -25.41 -10.86
C ARG A 678 3.93 -25.79 -9.56
N GLY A 679 2.66 -26.16 -9.68
CA GLY A 679 1.87 -26.73 -8.60
C GLY A 679 2.64 -27.81 -7.85
N PRO A 680 2.18 -28.25 -6.68
CA PRO A 680 2.80 -29.34 -5.96
C PRO A 680 3.05 -30.51 -6.94
N PRO A 681 4.15 -31.25 -6.80
CA PRO A 681 4.39 -32.39 -7.67
C PRO A 681 3.17 -33.30 -7.63
N GLU A 682 2.66 -33.65 -8.79
CA GLU A 682 1.69 -34.74 -8.94
C GLU A 682 2.42 -35.99 -8.41
N GLY A 683 2.14 -36.34 -7.18
CA GLY A 683 2.85 -37.44 -6.55
C GLY A 683 1.92 -38.29 -5.73
N GLY A 684 1.68 -39.48 -6.22
CA GLY A 684 1.50 -40.70 -5.57
C GLY A 684 0.72 -40.85 -4.25
#